data_85e96040707afecef47699e564b620ab
#
_entry.id   85e96040707afecef47699e564b620ab
#
_cell.length_a   1.000
_cell.length_b   1.000
_cell.length_c   1.000
_cell.angle_alpha   90.00
_cell.angle_beta   90.00
_cell.angle_gamma   90.00
#
_symmetry.space_group_name_H-M   'P 1'
#
loop_
_entity.id
_entity.type
_entity.pdbx_description
1 polymer ?
#
loop_
_entity_poly.entity_id
_entity_poly.type
_entity_poly.pdbx_seq_one_letter_code
_entity_poly.pdbx_strand_id
1 'polypeptide(L)'
;MKWKKKLQQPQYALNSEKVFLTATQPTKSVYSYLQTTRLGLTRAEVEDRQLTYGKNEVVHEQKKNPFIVFIKTFINPFIGVLTGLAVISLVIDVLMAEPGEQEWTGVVIIAVMVVCSAILRFWQEWKANEATDSLMKMVKNTCLVKRAGSGEEELDITELVPGDIVFLAAGDMIPADLRIIESKDLFISQASLTGESEPIEKFPEVKEKQYRKGSIVELDNICYMGSTVISGAAKGIVFETGNRTFLGTIARNLTGHRATTAFDRGISKVSLLLIRFMLVMVPFVFFINGFTKGDWFEAFIFAISIAVGLTPEMLPMIVTANLSKGALSMSKKKTIVKNLNAIQNFGAMNILCTDKTGTLTCDKIVLEKYINADGSNDESKRILRHAYFNSYFQTGLKNLMDKAILSHVKELKLGHLKDAYTKVDEIPFDFIRRRMSVVIEDKQGKRQIITKGAVEEMLSICSHTEFNGEVQSLTDELKVKAQKISEEMNRKGMRVLAVAQKSYIEKVGNFSVSDEKEMVLIGFLAFLDPPKPSAAEAIKQLHEYGVEVKILSGDNDIVVKAIGRQVGIDTSYSLTGPDIENMDETTLKERVKTTTCFSKLTPLQKTQIISILQEQENTVGFLGDGINDAAALRQSDIGISVDSAVDIAKESADIILLEKDLMVLEDGVLEGRKTFGNINKYIKMTASSNFGNMFSVMFASAFLPFLPMMPIHLLIQNLLYDISQTTIPFDRMDPEFLRKPRRWDASDLKRFMIYIGPISSIFDIVTYLVMWHVLGCNSPEHQSLFQSGWFIEGLLSQTLIVHMIRTRKIPFIQSRATWPVIGMTTLVMVIGIVIPFTSFGASIGLQALPLSYFPWLMRILLSYCVLTQLIKNWYIRKFSGWL
;
A
#
# COMPACT_ATOMS: atom_id res chain seq x y z
N MET A 1 23.29 42.24 6.00
CA MET A 1 24.31 41.23 6.21
C MET A 1 23.94 39.96 5.41
N LYS A 2 24.55 39.77 4.23
CA LYS A 2 24.28 38.65 3.31
C LYS A 2 25.10 37.45 3.77
N TRP A 3 24.46 36.45 4.33
CA TRP A 3 25.08 35.14 4.52
C TRP A 3 25.14 34.40 3.17
N LYS A 4 26.30 34.46 2.52
CA LYS A 4 26.66 33.53 1.46
C LYS A 4 26.81 32.15 2.10
N LYS A 5 25.79 31.29 2.00
CA LYS A 5 25.94 29.84 2.14
C LYS A 5 26.90 29.41 1.02
N LYS A 6 28.12 29.05 1.38
CA LYS A 6 28.96 28.19 0.56
C LYS A 6 28.19 26.92 0.33
N LEU A 7 27.65 26.74 -0.85
CA LEU A 7 27.24 25.44 -1.37
C LEU A 7 28.54 24.59 -1.40
N GLN A 8 28.71 23.72 -0.42
CA GLN A 8 29.60 22.58 -0.57
C GLN A 8 29.08 21.84 -1.80
N GLN A 9 29.91 21.79 -2.85
CA GLN A 9 29.67 20.88 -3.98
C GLN A 9 29.64 19.46 -3.39
N PRO A 10 28.55 18.69 -3.61
CA PRO A 10 28.42 17.39 -2.99
C PRO A 10 29.39 16.40 -3.64
N GLN A 11 29.70 15.35 -2.91
CA GLN A 11 30.49 14.17 -3.27
C GLN A 11 30.06 13.43 -4.56
N TYR A 12 29.33 14.07 -5.46
CA TYR A 12 28.98 13.59 -6.79
C TYR A 12 30.21 13.28 -7.67
N ALA A 13 31.35 13.94 -7.44
CA ALA A 13 32.55 13.77 -8.23
C ALA A 13 33.17 12.37 -8.10
N LEU A 14 33.20 11.78 -6.91
CA LEU A 14 33.84 10.47 -6.71
C LEU A 14 33.03 9.29 -7.33
N ASN A 15 31.70 9.29 -7.22
CA ASN A 15 30.86 8.26 -7.84
C ASN A 15 30.79 8.40 -9.36
N SER A 16 30.80 9.63 -9.87
CA SER A 16 30.83 9.89 -11.31
C SER A 16 32.11 9.37 -11.94
N GLU A 17 33.24 9.56 -11.31
CA GLU A 17 34.54 9.12 -11.79
C GLU A 17 34.60 7.58 -11.92
N LYS A 18 34.10 6.85 -10.92
CA LYS A 18 34.06 5.39 -10.97
C LYS A 18 33.09 4.88 -12.05
N VAL A 19 31.94 5.53 -12.24
CA VAL A 19 30.99 5.18 -13.31
C VAL A 19 31.64 5.36 -14.66
N PHE A 20 32.28 6.52 -14.93
CA PHE A 20 33.00 6.77 -16.19
C PHE A 20 34.15 5.78 -16.39
N LEU A 21 34.95 5.51 -15.37
CA LEU A 21 36.04 4.54 -15.46
C LEU A 21 35.53 3.13 -15.80
N THR A 22 34.38 2.71 -15.17
CA THR A 22 33.77 1.42 -15.47
C THR A 22 33.20 1.37 -16.90
N ALA A 23 32.56 2.46 -17.34
CA ALA A 23 32.01 2.56 -18.69
C ALA A 23 33.10 2.52 -19.78
N THR A 24 34.27 3.12 -19.53
CA THR A 24 35.36 3.22 -20.49
C THR A 24 36.19 1.95 -20.65
N GLN A 25 36.09 0.99 -19.74
CA GLN A 25 36.79 -0.30 -19.83
C GLN A 25 36.26 -1.11 -21.03
N PRO A 26 37.15 -1.60 -21.90
CA PRO A 26 36.77 -2.57 -22.94
C PRO A 26 36.15 -3.81 -22.31
N THR A 27 35.15 -4.42 -22.98
CA THR A 27 34.41 -5.56 -22.45
C THR A 27 35.31 -6.72 -21.99
N LYS A 28 36.46 -6.92 -22.64
CA LYS A 28 37.44 -7.96 -22.25
C LYS A 28 38.17 -7.66 -20.95
N SER A 29 38.43 -6.40 -20.61
CA SER A 29 39.16 -5.99 -19.40
C SER A 29 38.26 -5.66 -18.21
N VAL A 30 36.96 -5.52 -18.44
CA VAL A 30 35.96 -5.27 -17.36
C VAL A 30 36.02 -6.32 -16.26
N TYR A 31 36.18 -7.58 -16.63
CA TYR A 31 36.28 -8.69 -15.64
C TYR A 31 37.45 -8.50 -14.70
N SER A 32 38.65 -8.18 -15.20
CA SER A 32 39.81 -7.95 -14.36
C SER A 32 39.72 -6.64 -13.58
N TYR A 33 39.13 -5.61 -14.15
CA TYR A 33 38.89 -4.31 -13.50
C TYR A 33 37.97 -4.46 -12.29
N LEU A 34 36.89 -5.21 -12.45
CA LEU A 34 35.91 -5.49 -11.38
C LEU A 34 36.30 -6.71 -10.52
N GLN A 35 37.51 -7.24 -10.72
CA GLN A 35 38.06 -8.39 -9.97
C GLN A 35 37.11 -9.60 -9.96
N THR A 36 36.55 -9.97 -11.12
CA THR A 36 35.68 -11.13 -11.29
C THR A 36 36.14 -11.98 -12.48
N THR A 37 35.52 -13.13 -12.70
CA THR A 37 35.84 -14.03 -13.81
C THR A 37 34.59 -14.28 -14.67
N ARG A 38 34.74 -14.88 -15.86
CA ARG A 38 33.58 -15.29 -16.69
C ARG A 38 32.71 -16.37 -16.04
N LEU A 39 33.22 -17.05 -15.02
CA LEU A 39 32.48 -18.03 -14.23
C LEU A 39 31.76 -17.41 -13.03
N GLY A 40 31.98 -16.12 -12.76
CA GLY A 40 31.51 -15.40 -11.59
C GLY A 40 32.47 -15.49 -10.40
N LEU A 41 32.01 -15.04 -9.23
CA LEU A 41 32.75 -15.05 -7.98
C LEU A 41 32.63 -16.41 -7.28
N THR A 42 33.68 -16.78 -6.54
CA THR A 42 33.65 -17.93 -5.64
C THR A 42 32.90 -17.56 -4.32
N ARG A 43 32.43 -18.56 -3.59
CA ARG A 43 31.72 -18.34 -2.33
C ARG A 43 32.55 -17.56 -1.30
N ALA A 44 33.84 -17.83 -1.19
CA ALA A 44 34.73 -17.12 -0.28
C ALA A 44 34.88 -15.63 -0.65
N GLU A 45 34.98 -15.30 -1.97
CA GLU A 45 35.04 -13.93 -2.44
C GLU A 45 33.71 -13.19 -2.19
N VAL A 46 32.56 -13.86 -2.30
CA VAL A 46 31.25 -13.28 -2.00
C VAL A 46 31.16 -12.94 -0.50
N GLU A 47 31.56 -13.86 0.39
CA GLU A 47 31.53 -13.63 1.84
C GLU A 47 32.44 -12.45 2.24
N ASP A 48 33.66 -12.37 1.69
CA ASP A 48 34.58 -11.23 1.93
C ASP A 48 34.00 -9.89 1.43
N ARG A 49 33.38 -9.91 0.23
CA ARG A 49 32.74 -8.72 -0.33
C ARG A 49 31.48 -8.30 0.45
N GLN A 50 30.69 -9.25 0.97
CA GLN A 50 29.56 -8.93 1.84
C GLN A 50 30.02 -8.25 3.14
N LEU A 51 31.15 -8.64 3.72
CA LEU A 51 31.74 -7.97 4.87
C LEU A 51 32.20 -6.55 4.54
N THR A 52 32.79 -6.35 3.35
CA THR A 52 33.33 -5.05 2.92
C THR A 52 32.25 -4.08 2.42
N TYR A 53 31.32 -4.57 1.63
CA TYR A 53 30.32 -3.74 0.92
C TYR A 53 28.98 -3.68 1.64
N GLY A 54 28.69 -4.66 2.52
CA GLY A 54 27.38 -4.83 3.15
C GLY A 54 26.34 -5.42 2.20
N LYS A 55 25.07 -5.42 2.63
CA LYS A 55 23.95 -5.87 1.83
C LYS A 55 23.59 -4.86 0.75
N ASN A 56 23.04 -5.34 -0.37
CA ASN A 56 22.54 -4.51 -1.43
C ASN A 56 21.14 -3.96 -1.09
N GLU A 57 21.09 -3.08 -0.12
CA GLU A 57 19.87 -2.40 0.36
C GLU A 57 20.07 -0.88 0.31
N VAL A 58 19.12 -0.16 -0.30
CA VAL A 58 19.06 1.30 -0.22
C VAL A 58 18.31 1.69 1.04
N VAL A 59 19.05 2.11 2.05
CA VAL A 59 18.48 2.53 3.32
C VAL A 59 17.98 3.96 3.20
N HIS A 60 16.68 4.15 3.06
CA HIS A 60 16.03 5.46 2.98
C HIS A 60 16.03 6.22 4.32
N GLU A 61 16.01 5.53 5.44
CA GLU A 61 16.14 6.11 6.78
C GLU A 61 17.10 5.27 7.62
N GLN A 62 18.10 5.92 8.25
CA GLN A 62 18.88 5.26 9.27
C GLN A 62 17.93 4.80 10.38
N LYS A 63 18.09 3.57 10.88
CA LYS A 63 17.40 3.11 12.09
C LYS A 63 17.58 4.16 13.16
N LYS A 64 16.51 4.87 13.50
CA LYS A 64 16.54 5.92 14.52
C LYS A 64 16.99 5.27 15.83
N ASN A 65 18.03 5.82 16.45
CA ASN A 65 18.49 5.35 17.76
C ASN A 65 17.31 5.40 18.73
N PRO A 66 16.97 4.28 19.41
CA PRO A 66 15.82 4.21 20.34
C PRO A 66 15.82 5.37 21.34
N PHE A 67 16.98 5.76 21.81
CA PHE A 67 17.12 6.86 22.75
C PHE A 67 16.76 8.22 22.15
N ILE A 68 17.08 8.45 20.87
CA ILE A 68 16.68 9.69 20.17
C ILE A 68 15.18 9.71 19.93
N VAL A 69 14.57 8.57 19.61
CA VAL A 69 13.10 8.44 19.46
C VAL A 69 12.45 8.73 20.80
N PHE A 70 12.95 8.16 21.90
CA PHE A 70 12.44 8.42 23.25
C PHE A 70 12.52 9.90 23.62
N ILE A 71 13.66 10.58 23.40
CA ILE A 71 13.78 12.02 23.66
C ILE A 71 12.80 12.83 22.79
N LYS A 72 12.60 12.45 21.53
CA LYS A 72 11.64 13.15 20.66
C LYS A 72 10.19 13.02 21.13
N THR A 73 9.83 11.98 21.88
CA THR A 73 8.47 11.87 22.45
C THR A 73 8.17 12.97 23.47
N PHE A 74 9.21 13.55 24.11
CA PHE A 74 9.03 14.71 25.00
C PHE A 74 8.77 16.03 24.24
N ILE A 75 9.08 16.10 22.95
CA ILE A 75 8.81 17.28 22.12
C ILE A 75 7.39 17.19 21.56
N ASN A 76 6.43 17.40 22.43
CA ASN A 76 5.00 17.38 22.14
C ASN A 76 4.33 18.58 22.83
N PRO A 77 3.36 19.28 22.22
CA PRO A 77 2.63 20.39 22.84
C PRO A 77 2.05 20.03 24.21
N PHE A 78 1.51 18.83 24.39
CA PHE A 78 0.96 18.37 25.67
C PHE A 78 2.04 18.25 26.77
N ILE A 79 3.08 17.50 26.50
CA ILE A 79 4.20 17.38 27.42
C ILE A 79 4.82 18.75 27.69
N GLY A 80 4.84 19.62 26.69
CA GLY A 80 5.28 21.01 26.83
C GLY A 80 4.42 21.80 27.82
N VAL A 81 3.10 21.67 27.77
CA VAL A 81 2.20 22.32 28.73
C VAL A 81 2.28 21.70 30.11
N LEU A 82 2.32 20.35 30.22
CA LEU A 82 2.54 19.69 31.50
C LEU A 82 3.88 20.12 32.14
N THR A 83 4.94 20.22 31.34
CA THR A 83 6.23 20.71 31.83
C THR A 83 6.14 22.17 32.25
N GLY A 84 5.41 23.00 31.49
CA GLY A 84 5.13 24.38 31.88
C GLY A 84 4.37 24.49 33.20
N LEU A 85 3.32 23.65 33.37
CA LEU A 85 2.59 23.56 34.64
C LEU A 85 3.48 23.07 35.79
N ALA A 86 4.34 22.06 35.56
CA ALA A 86 5.28 21.60 36.55
C ALA A 86 6.28 22.70 36.98
N VAL A 87 6.74 23.51 36.03
CA VAL A 87 7.64 24.64 36.32
C VAL A 87 6.91 25.73 37.10
N ILE A 88 5.65 26.04 36.76
CA ILE A 88 4.83 27.02 37.49
C ILE A 88 4.57 26.53 38.91
N SER A 89 4.16 25.29 39.10
CA SER A 89 3.94 24.67 40.41
C SER A 89 5.25 24.67 41.21
N LEU A 90 6.38 24.32 40.59
CA LEU A 90 7.70 24.38 41.24
C LEU A 90 8.06 25.81 41.73
N VAL A 91 7.73 26.81 40.95
CA VAL A 91 8.03 28.21 41.33
C VAL A 91 7.11 28.67 42.46
N ILE A 92 5.82 28.41 42.35
CA ILE A 92 4.82 28.92 43.33
C ILE A 92 4.85 28.07 44.60
N ASP A 93 4.71 26.78 44.50
CA ASP A 93 4.46 25.87 45.61
C ASP A 93 5.74 25.51 46.39
N VAL A 94 6.92 25.70 45.74
CA VAL A 94 8.19 25.31 46.33
C VAL A 94 9.17 26.48 46.51
N LEU A 95 9.41 27.29 45.46
CA LEU A 95 10.42 28.34 45.49
C LEU A 95 9.91 29.65 46.10
N MET A 96 8.62 29.97 45.96
CA MET A 96 7.98 31.16 46.54
C MET A 96 7.23 30.91 47.85
N ALA A 97 7.04 29.64 48.24
CA ALA A 97 6.46 29.28 49.52
C ALA A 97 7.39 29.58 50.69
N GLU A 98 6.83 29.93 51.87
CA GLU A 98 7.63 30.18 53.11
C GLU A 98 8.34 28.90 53.56
N PRO A 99 9.50 29.01 54.23
CA PRO A 99 10.25 27.84 54.70
C PRO A 99 9.42 27.04 55.70
N GLY A 100 8.98 25.83 55.30
CA GLY A 100 8.12 24.93 56.07
C GLY A 100 6.72 24.70 55.46
N GLU A 101 6.31 25.50 54.48
CA GLU A 101 5.03 25.34 53.73
C GLU A 101 5.25 24.85 52.30
N GLN A 102 6.43 24.34 51.96
CA GLN A 102 6.77 23.87 50.63
C GLN A 102 6.03 22.58 50.27
N GLU A 103 5.18 22.63 49.25
CA GLU A 103 4.45 21.45 48.74
C GLU A 103 5.06 20.90 47.45
N TRP A 104 5.80 19.82 47.55
CA TRP A 104 6.41 19.11 46.40
C TRP A 104 5.43 18.19 45.68
N THR A 105 4.28 17.90 46.27
CA THR A 105 3.35 16.85 45.83
C THR A 105 2.83 17.11 44.41
N GLY A 106 2.43 18.34 44.09
CA GLY A 106 1.94 18.72 42.77
C GLY A 106 3.03 18.55 41.67
N VAL A 107 4.23 19.02 41.93
CA VAL A 107 5.38 18.96 41.03
C VAL A 107 5.75 17.51 40.72
N VAL A 108 5.84 16.66 41.73
CA VAL A 108 6.18 15.23 41.58
C VAL A 108 5.11 14.50 40.76
N ILE A 109 3.83 14.75 41.05
CA ILE A 109 2.73 14.09 40.32
C ILE A 109 2.77 14.47 38.82
N ILE A 110 2.92 15.77 38.51
CA ILE A 110 2.98 16.21 37.11
C ILE A 110 4.22 15.62 36.43
N ALA A 111 5.35 15.57 37.11
CA ALA A 111 6.58 14.94 36.57
C ALA A 111 6.38 13.44 36.28
N VAL A 112 5.75 12.70 37.19
CA VAL A 112 5.38 11.28 36.96
C VAL A 112 4.44 11.13 35.77
N MET A 113 3.44 12.01 35.63
CA MET A 113 2.54 11.99 34.50
C MET A 113 3.24 12.25 33.17
N VAL A 114 4.17 13.21 33.11
CA VAL A 114 5.02 13.48 31.96
C VAL A 114 5.80 12.23 31.56
N VAL A 115 6.45 11.59 32.52
CA VAL A 115 7.24 10.37 32.27
C VAL A 115 6.35 9.21 31.83
N CYS A 116 5.22 8.97 32.48
CA CYS A 116 4.28 7.91 32.10
C CYS A 116 3.73 8.12 30.68
N SER A 117 3.31 9.35 30.36
CA SER A 117 2.83 9.68 28.99
C SER A 117 3.92 9.48 27.93
N ALA A 118 5.16 9.90 28.22
CA ALA A 118 6.27 9.70 27.30
C ALA A 118 6.61 8.22 27.10
N ILE A 119 6.59 7.41 28.16
CA ILE A 119 6.84 5.96 28.09
C ILE A 119 5.76 5.26 27.28
N LEU A 120 4.48 5.55 27.54
CA LEU A 120 3.35 4.95 26.82
C LEU A 120 3.45 5.26 25.32
N ARG A 121 3.70 6.52 24.98
CA ARG A 121 3.86 6.97 23.59
C ARG A 121 5.04 6.29 22.91
N PHE A 122 6.22 6.28 23.56
CA PHE A 122 7.40 5.60 23.05
C PHE A 122 7.15 4.12 22.79
N TRP A 123 6.58 3.40 23.78
CA TRP A 123 6.32 1.97 23.64
C TRP A 123 5.39 1.64 22.48
N GLN A 124 4.35 2.43 22.28
CA GLN A 124 3.39 2.22 21.20
C GLN A 124 3.99 2.56 19.83
N GLU A 125 4.74 3.68 19.72
CA GLU A 125 5.42 4.06 18.47
C GLU A 125 6.49 3.02 18.09
N TRP A 126 7.24 2.54 19.08
CA TRP A 126 8.24 1.49 18.89
C TRP A 126 7.61 0.20 18.36
N LYS A 127 6.56 -0.28 19.03
CA LYS A 127 5.87 -1.52 18.64
C LYS A 127 5.20 -1.42 17.25
N ALA A 128 4.67 -0.27 16.88
CA ALA A 128 4.10 -0.03 15.57
C ALA A 128 5.17 -0.06 14.47
N ASN A 129 6.34 0.56 14.71
CA ASN A 129 7.46 0.56 13.77
C ASN A 129 8.06 -0.85 13.59
N GLU A 130 8.23 -1.61 14.68
CA GLU A 130 8.72 -2.99 14.63
C GLU A 130 7.81 -3.92 13.81
N ALA A 131 6.49 -3.77 13.95
CA ALA A 131 5.53 -4.53 13.15
C ALA A 131 5.65 -4.19 11.65
N THR A 132 5.82 -2.92 11.31
CA THR A 132 6.01 -2.46 9.92
C THR A 132 7.30 -3.00 9.31
N ASP A 133 8.42 -2.91 10.03
CA ASP A 133 9.72 -3.43 9.58
C ASP A 133 9.66 -4.95 9.34
N SER A 134 8.95 -5.68 10.18
CA SER A 134 8.79 -7.13 10.03
C SER A 134 7.99 -7.50 8.77
N LEU A 135 6.97 -6.72 8.43
CA LEU A 135 6.15 -6.94 7.23
C LEU A 135 6.94 -6.65 5.95
N MET A 136 7.73 -5.57 5.93
CA MET A 136 8.56 -5.22 4.76
C MET A 136 9.58 -6.30 4.40
N LYS A 137 10.10 -7.04 5.38
CA LYS A 137 11.04 -8.15 5.16
C LYS A 137 10.42 -9.42 4.55
N MET A 138 9.10 -9.51 4.46
CA MET A 138 8.41 -10.68 3.89
C MET A 138 8.36 -10.66 2.36
N VAL A 139 8.53 -9.49 1.73
CA VAL A 139 8.59 -9.37 0.27
C VAL A 139 10.04 -9.52 -0.17
N LYS A 140 10.33 -10.55 -0.96
CA LYS A 140 11.66 -10.81 -1.52
C LYS A 140 11.63 -10.55 -3.03
N ASN A 141 12.59 -9.79 -3.51
CA ASN A 141 12.87 -9.68 -4.93
C ASN A 141 14.10 -10.52 -5.23
N THR A 142 14.04 -11.33 -6.29
CA THR A 142 15.12 -12.25 -6.69
C THR A 142 15.69 -11.84 -8.04
N CYS A 143 16.91 -12.26 -8.32
CA CYS A 143 17.54 -12.11 -9.62
C CYS A 143 18.39 -13.35 -9.97
N LEU A 144 18.54 -13.64 -11.25
CA LEU A 144 19.36 -14.73 -11.74
C LEU A 144 20.84 -14.30 -11.81
N VAL A 145 21.69 -15.01 -11.08
CA VAL A 145 23.12 -14.66 -10.92
C VAL A 145 23.97 -15.86 -11.30
N LYS A 146 25.15 -15.61 -11.88
CA LYS A 146 26.14 -16.62 -12.14
C LYS A 146 27.30 -16.51 -11.15
N ARG A 147 27.53 -17.56 -10.37
CA ARG A 147 28.65 -17.70 -9.44
C ARG A 147 29.48 -18.96 -9.74
N ALA A 148 30.77 -18.89 -9.45
CA ALA A 148 31.67 -20.04 -9.64
C ALA A 148 31.32 -21.16 -8.66
N GLY A 149 31.07 -22.38 -9.19
CA GLY A 149 30.71 -23.56 -8.39
C GLY A 149 29.23 -23.87 -8.34
N SER A 150 28.32 -22.89 -8.25
CA SER A 150 26.85 -23.11 -8.27
C SER A 150 26.25 -22.94 -9.67
N GLY A 151 26.94 -22.28 -10.59
CA GLY A 151 26.44 -21.98 -11.93
C GLY A 151 25.45 -20.82 -11.96
N GLU A 152 24.31 -21.00 -12.63
CA GLU A 152 23.22 -20.00 -12.67
C GLU A 152 22.23 -20.34 -11.55
N GLU A 153 22.07 -19.42 -10.60
CA GLU A 153 21.19 -19.57 -9.43
C GLU A 153 20.35 -18.32 -9.21
N GLU A 154 19.15 -18.48 -8.68
CA GLU A 154 18.26 -17.40 -8.31
C GLU A 154 18.55 -16.98 -6.87
N LEU A 155 18.91 -15.70 -6.67
CA LEU A 155 19.30 -15.15 -5.38
C LEU A 155 18.44 -13.95 -5.02
N ASP A 156 18.29 -13.70 -3.71
CA ASP A 156 17.71 -12.46 -3.20
C ASP A 156 18.61 -11.28 -3.60
N ILE A 157 18.01 -10.22 -4.16
CA ILE A 157 18.78 -9.03 -4.62
C ILE A 157 19.63 -8.42 -3.51
N THR A 158 19.26 -8.60 -2.24
CA THR A 158 20.01 -8.09 -1.08
C THR A 158 21.34 -8.80 -0.88
N GLU A 159 21.52 -9.99 -1.47
CA GLU A 159 22.75 -10.79 -1.38
C GLU A 159 23.77 -10.47 -2.48
N LEU A 160 23.42 -9.57 -3.42
CA LEU A 160 24.33 -9.15 -4.48
C LEU A 160 25.54 -8.39 -3.95
N VAL A 161 26.68 -8.69 -4.55
CA VAL A 161 27.95 -7.96 -4.28
C VAL A 161 28.59 -7.45 -5.58
N PRO A 162 29.40 -6.38 -5.53
CA PRO A 162 30.17 -5.95 -6.69
C PRO A 162 31.00 -7.11 -7.26
N GLY A 163 30.94 -7.36 -8.57
CA GLY A 163 31.57 -8.47 -9.27
C GLY A 163 30.66 -9.64 -9.61
N ASP A 164 29.45 -9.71 -9.07
CA ASP A 164 28.43 -10.71 -9.49
C ASP A 164 28.03 -10.49 -10.94
N ILE A 165 27.74 -11.57 -11.68
CA ILE A 165 27.24 -11.54 -13.05
C ILE A 165 25.74 -11.79 -13.02
N VAL A 166 24.96 -10.78 -13.38
CA VAL A 166 23.49 -10.81 -13.37
C VAL A 166 22.96 -11.02 -14.79
N PHE A 167 21.93 -11.84 -14.92
CA PHE A 167 21.14 -11.99 -16.15
C PHE A 167 19.90 -11.13 -16.09
N LEU A 168 19.60 -10.46 -17.19
CA LEU A 168 18.46 -9.55 -17.32
C LEU A 168 17.55 -10.02 -18.46
N ALA A 169 16.25 -10.01 -18.22
CA ALA A 169 15.21 -10.28 -19.20
C ALA A 169 14.11 -9.21 -19.13
N ALA A 170 13.26 -9.17 -20.16
CA ALA A 170 12.12 -8.25 -20.17
C ALA A 170 11.23 -8.44 -18.93
N GLY A 171 10.98 -7.37 -18.19
CA GLY A 171 10.21 -7.37 -16.94
C GLY A 171 11.06 -7.26 -15.68
N ASP A 172 12.36 -7.54 -15.77
CA ASP A 172 13.24 -7.46 -14.61
C ASP A 172 13.50 -6.01 -14.22
N MET A 173 13.59 -5.77 -12.93
CA MET A 173 14.15 -4.53 -12.38
C MET A 173 15.66 -4.69 -12.26
N ILE A 174 16.41 -3.67 -12.65
CA ILE A 174 17.87 -3.65 -12.51
C ILE A 174 18.20 -3.67 -10.99
N PRO A 175 18.80 -4.77 -10.48
CA PRO A 175 18.91 -4.99 -9.05
C PRO A 175 20.07 -4.25 -8.36
N ALA A 176 21.02 -3.76 -9.14
CA ALA A 176 22.20 -3.01 -8.70
C ALA A 176 22.74 -2.16 -9.87
N ASP A 177 23.75 -1.34 -9.67
CA ASP A 177 24.38 -0.65 -10.80
C ASP A 177 25.24 -1.64 -11.61
N LEU A 178 24.90 -1.83 -12.88
CA LEU A 178 25.45 -2.88 -13.76
C LEU A 178 26.22 -2.28 -14.94
N ARG A 179 27.36 -2.91 -15.27
CA ARG A 179 28.08 -2.75 -16.53
C ARG A 179 27.68 -3.88 -17.48
N ILE A 180 27.00 -3.55 -18.57
CA ILE A 180 26.55 -4.53 -19.56
C ILE A 180 27.75 -5.10 -20.32
N ILE A 181 27.83 -6.43 -20.40
CA ILE A 181 28.87 -7.19 -21.07
C ILE A 181 28.38 -7.91 -22.34
N GLU A 182 27.11 -8.32 -22.31
CA GLU A 182 26.39 -8.89 -23.45
C GLU A 182 24.98 -8.30 -23.47
N SER A 183 24.47 -7.87 -24.62
CA SER A 183 23.05 -7.46 -24.75
C SER A 183 22.53 -7.85 -26.12
N LYS A 184 21.22 -8.11 -26.18
CA LYS A 184 20.48 -8.29 -27.42
C LYS A 184 19.18 -7.53 -27.35
N ASP A 185 19.05 -6.51 -28.21
CA ASP A 185 17.88 -5.63 -28.30
C ASP A 185 17.39 -5.16 -26.91
N LEU A 186 18.34 -4.76 -26.06
CA LEU A 186 18.08 -4.35 -24.68
C LEU A 186 17.57 -2.92 -24.62
N PHE A 187 16.30 -2.75 -24.30
CA PHE A 187 15.69 -1.45 -24.01
C PHE A 187 15.34 -1.36 -22.54
N ILE A 188 15.78 -0.29 -21.88
CA ILE A 188 15.47 -0.03 -20.46
C ILE A 188 14.71 1.28 -20.29
N SER A 189 13.77 1.30 -19.34
CA SER A 189 13.14 2.52 -18.87
C SER A 189 13.90 3.04 -17.67
N GLN A 190 14.33 4.30 -17.75
CA GLN A 190 14.96 5.04 -16.65
C GLN A 190 14.00 6.06 -16.03
N ALA A 191 12.69 5.95 -16.28
CA ALA A 191 11.67 6.89 -15.82
C ALA A 191 11.69 7.13 -14.30
N SER A 192 12.04 6.12 -13.52
CA SER A 192 12.20 6.21 -12.05
C SER A 192 13.36 7.11 -11.61
N LEU A 193 14.35 7.31 -12.47
CA LEU A 193 15.57 8.09 -12.17
C LEU A 193 15.57 9.46 -12.86
N THR A 194 15.09 9.54 -14.09
CA THR A 194 15.13 10.74 -14.93
C THR A 194 13.80 11.45 -15.09
N GLY A 195 12.70 10.74 -14.84
CA GLY A 195 11.33 11.19 -15.14
C GLY A 195 10.95 11.06 -16.63
N GLU A 196 11.86 10.64 -17.51
CA GLU A 196 11.59 10.46 -18.93
C GLU A 196 11.06 9.06 -19.23
N SER A 197 9.97 8.98 -19.97
CA SER A 197 9.24 7.72 -20.21
C SER A 197 9.75 6.93 -21.41
N GLU A 198 10.57 7.51 -22.29
CA GLU A 198 11.07 6.83 -23.48
C GLU A 198 12.13 5.77 -23.13
N PRO A 199 11.97 4.52 -23.57
CA PRO A 199 12.96 3.48 -23.35
C PRO A 199 14.27 3.79 -24.11
N ILE A 200 15.40 3.55 -23.45
CA ILE A 200 16.73 3.78 -23.98
C ILE A 200 17.37 2.44 -24.33
N GLU A 201 17.89 2.31 -25.54
CA GLU A 201 18.62 1.12 -25.95
C GLU A 201 20.02 1.08 -25.32
N LYS A 202 20.44 -0.09 -24.81
CA LYS A 202 21.74 -0.29 -24.15
C LYS A 202 22.59 -1.33 -24.88
N PHE A 203 23.88 -1.05 -24.98
CA PHE A 203 24.87 -1.85 -25.72
C PHE A 203 26.04 -2.25 -24.82
N PRO A 204 26.81 -3.31 -25.15
CA PRO A 204 28.03 -3.68 -24.41
C PRO A 204 29.17 -2.68 -24.58
N GLU A 205 29.22 -1.98 -25.71
CA GLU A 205 30.29 -1.04 -26.05
C GLU A 205 29.77 0.39 -26.17
N VAL A 206 30.56 1.37 -25.74
CA VAL A 206 30.20 2.80 -25.82
C VAL A 206 30.72 3.39 -27.11
N LYS A 207 29.90 4.17 -27.80
CA LYS A 207 30.31 4.96 -28.98
C LYS A 207 31.25 6.10 -28.54
N GLU A 208 32.49 6.19 -29.09
CA GLU A 208 33.57 7.10 -28.68
C GLU A 208 33.19 8.60 -28.49
N LYS A 209 32.11 9.06 -29.13
CA LYS A 209 31.67 10.46 -29.06
C LYS A 209 30.99 10.84 -27.71
N GLN A 210 30.53 9.90 -26.92
CA GLN A 210 29.80 10.16 -25.66
C GLN A 210 30.72 10.42 -24.47
N TYR A 211 32.01 10.07 -24.55
CA TYR A 211 32.96 10.20 -23.42
C TYR A 211 33.26 11.61 -22.96
N ARG A 212 33.00 12.64 -23.77
CA ARG A 212 33.54 14.00 -23.51
C ARG A 212 32.52 15.03 -23.00
N LYS A 213 31.23 14.82 -23.05
CA LYS A 213 30.21 15.84 -22.67
C LYS A 213 28.85 15.32 -22.18
N GLY A 214 28.64 14.01 -21.98
CA GLY A 214 27.31 13.45 -21.63
C GLY A 214 27.04 13.36 -20.13
N SER A 215 25.78 13.34 -19.79
CA SER A 215 25.28 12.98 -18.43
C SER A 215 25.63 11.51 -18.14
N ILE A 216 25.95 11.19 -16.89
CA ILE A 216 26.19 9.80 -16.44
C ILE A 216 25.05 8.88 -16.82
N VAL A 217 23.82 9.41 -16.79
CA VAL A 217 22.59 8.65 -17.06
C VAL A 217 22.46 8.21 -18.52
N GLU A 218 23.14 8.90 -19.46
CA GLU A 218 23.08 8.65 -20.89
C GLU A 218 24.08 7.59 -21.38
N LEU A 219 24.90 7.03 -20.49
CA LEU A 219 25.90 6.01 -20.87
C LEU A 219 25.22 4.74 -21.40
N ASP A 220 25.60 4.35 -22.65
CA ASP A 220 24.93 3.24 -23.35
C ASP A 220 25.18 1.86 -22.73
N ASN A 221 26.25 1.67 -21.96
CA ASN A 221 26.66 0.39 -21.41
C ASN A 221 26.48 0.27 -19.88
N ILE A 222 25.88 1.26 -19.25
CA ILE A 222 25.59 1.27 -17.82
C ILE A 222 24.07 1.19 -17.61
N CYS A 223 23.65 0.31 -16.72
CA CYS A 223 22.29 0.22 -16.22
C CYS A 223 22.28 0.51 -14.73
N TYR A 224 21.39 1.39 -14.30
CA TYR A 224 21.30 1.83 -12.90
C TYR A 224 20.21 1.08 -12.13
N MET A 225 20.47 0.83 -10.86
CA MET A 225 19.50 0.23 -9.94
C MET A 225 18.15 0.97 -9.98
N GLY A 226 17.04 0.22 -9.99
CA GLY A 226 15.70 0.78 -10.04
C GLY A 226 15.18 1.15 -11.43
N SER A 227 16.00 1.01 -12.49
CA SER A 227 15.54 1.02 -13.88
C SER A 227 14.89 -0.33 -14.22
N THR A 228 14.12 -0.39 -15.31
CA THR A 228 13.38 -1.61 -15.70
C THR A 228 13.72 -2.00 -17.14
N VAL A 229 13.89 -3.30 -17.36
CA VAL A 229 14.04 -3.87 -18.71
C VAL A 229 12.67 -3.93 -19.38
N ILE A 230 12.52 -3.19 -20.49
CA ILE A 230 11.28 -3.17 -21.29
C ILE A 230 11.28 -4.29 -22.30
N SER A 231 12.41 -4.49 -23.00
CA SER A 231 12.56 -5.58 -23.96
C SER A 231 14.01 -6.05 -24.08
N GLY A 232 14.22 -7.22 -24.68
CA GLY A 232 15.52 -7.81 -24.90
C GLY A 232 16.04 -8.61 -23.72
N ALA A 233 17.32 -8.97 -23.80
CA ALA A 233 18.03 -9.72 -22.78
C ALA A 233 19.49 -9.23 -22.67
N ALA A 234 20.09 -9.34 -21.49
CA ALA A 234 21.46 -8.91 -21.27
C ALA A 234 22.14 -9.70 -20.13
N LYS A 235 23.49 -9.60 -20.13
CA LYS A 235 24.32 -9.96 -18.98
C LYS A 235 25.08 -8.71 -18.54
N GLY A 236 25.10 -8.46 -17.24
CA GLY A 236 25.81 -7.36 -16.64
C GLY A 236 26.66 -7.79 -15.45
N ILE A 237 27.75 -7.05 -15.19
CA ILE A 237 28.56 -7.22 -13.99
C ILE A 237 28.20 -6.11 -13.01
N VAL A 238 27.88 -6.48 -11.77
CA VAL A 238 27.61 -5.52 -10.68
C VAL A 238 28.87 -4.74 -10.37
N PHE A 239 28.83 -3.41 -10.39
CA PHE A 239 29.98 -2.59 -9.98
C PHE A 239 29.72 -1.75 -8.71
N GLU A 240 28.44 -1.46 -8.38
CA GLU A 240 28.05 -0.81 -7.13
C GLU A 240 26.74 -1.40 -6.59
N THR A 241 26.61 -1.41 -5.24
CA THR A 241 25.46 -1.97 -4.53
C THR A 241 24.94 -1.04 -3.43
N GLY A 242 23.68 -1.17 -3.09
CA GLY A 242 23.00 -0.50 -1.98
C GLY A 242 23.12 1.04 -2.00
N ASN A 243 23.51 1.61 -0.88
CA ASN A 243 23.61 3.06 -0.72
C ASN A 243 24.70 3.73 -1.60
N ARG A 244 25.53 2.95 -2.28
CA ARG A 244 26.58 3.46 -3.21
C ARG A 244 26.09 3.51 -4.64
N THR A 245 24.98 2.89 -4.99
CA THR A 245 24.36 2.98 -6.30
C THR A 245 23.92 4.41 -6.62
N PHE A 246 23.68 4.69 -7.88
CA PHE A 246 23.14 5.98 -8.32
C PHE A 246 21.82 6.30 -7.61
N LEU A 247 20.89 5.33 -7.55
CA LEU A 247 19.63 5.46 -6.82
C LEU A 247 19.88 5.73 -5.32
N GLY A 248 20.78 5.01 -4.66
CA GLY A 248 21.13 5.19 -3.26
C GLY A 248 21.69 6.59 -2.96
N THR A 249 22.44 7.16 -3.90
CA THR A 249 22.96 8.52 -3.80
C THR A 249 21.85 9.57 -3.91
N ILE A 250 20.90 9.38 -4.83
CA ILE A 250 19.72 10.23 -4.98
C ILE A 250 18.84 10.13 -3.71
N ALA A 251 18.57 8.93 -3.23
CA ALA A 251 17.73 8.68 -2.06
C ALA A 251 18.22 9.39 -0.79
N ARG A 252 19.55 9.46 -0.58
CA ARG A 252 20.15 10.23 0.53
C ARG A 252 19.87 11.72 0.46
N ASN A 253 19.76 12.27 -0.74
CA ASN A 253 19.56 13.72 -0.96
C ASN A 253 18.06 14.10 -0.99
N LEU A 254 17.19 13.12 -1.23
CA LEU A 254 15.74 13.27 -1.24
C LEU A 254 15.15 12.97 0.14
N THR A 255 15.53 13.72 1.18
CA THR A 255 14.73 13.83 2.41
C THR A 255 13.45 14.62 2.10
N GLY A 256 12.65 14.11 1.19
CA GLY A 256 11.46 14.76 0.68
C GLY A 256 10.20 14.25 1.37
N HIS A 257 9.29 15.16 1.68
CA HIS A 257 7.97 14.87 2.22
C HIS A 257 7.19 13.95 1.26
N ARG A 258 6.69 12.83 1.76
CA ARG A 258 5.71 12.01 1.05
C ARG A 258 4.50 12.86 0.68
N ALA A 259 3.93 12.65 -0.50
CA ALA A 259 2.67 13.27 -0.90
C ALA A 259 1.58 12.90 0.13
N THR A 260 0.84 13.90 0.61
CA THR A 260 -0.25 13.73 1.59
C THR A 260 -1.38 12.92 0.98
N THR A 261 -1.77 11.83 1.61
CA THR A 261 -2.88 10.97 1.17
C THR A 261 -4.25 11.63 1.41
N ALA A 262 -5.32 11.09 0.81
CA ALA A 262 -6.69 11.52 1.10
C ALA A 262 -7.03 11.36 2.58
N PHE A 263 -6.46 10.37 3.22
CA PHE A 263 -6.58 10.12 4.66
C PHE A 263 -5.88 11.17 5.52
N ASP A 264 -4.63 11.48 5.24
CA ASP A 264 -3.89 12.54 5.98
C ASP A 264 -4.63 13.86 5.91
N ARG A 265 -5.23 14.16 4.75
CA ARG A 265 -6.11 15.32 4.58
C ARG A 265 -7.40 15.22 5.41
N GLY A 266 -7.97 14.02 5.52
CA GLY A 266 -9.15 13.75 6.35
C GLY A 266 -8.86 13.97 7.84
N ILE A 267 -7.80 13.36 8.37
CA ILE A 267 -7.36 13.53 9.76
C ILE A 267 -7.03 15.01 10.06
N SER A 268 -6.32 15.66 9.15
CA SER A 268 -6.00 17.09 9.30
C SER A 268 -7.25 17.95 9.37
N LYS A 269 -8.30 17.65 8.59
CA LYS A 269 -9.60 18.37 8.67
C LYS A 269 -10.29 18.15 10.02
N VAL A 270 -10.23 16.93 10.57
CA VAL A 270 -10.78 16.62 11.90
C VAL A 270 -10.00 17.37 12.99
N SER A 271 -8.69 17.27 12.99
CA SER A 271 -7.84 17.99 13.93
C SER A 271 -8.10 19.50 13.88
N LEU A 272 -8.20 20.08 12.68
CA LEU A 272 -8.51 21.48 12.49
C LEU A 272 -9.91 21.85 13.02
N LEU A 273 -10.91 20.97 12.86
CA LEU A 273 -12.25 21.17 13.41
C LEU A 273 -12.20 21.27 14.94
N LEU A 274 -11.49 20.34 15.59
CA LEU A 274 -11.34 20.32 17.05
C LEU A 274 -10.55 21.53 17.55
N ILE A 275 -9.48 21.92 16.88
CA ILE A 275 -8.69 23.11 17.19
C ILE A 275 -9.55 24.39 17.09
N ARG A 276 -10.35 24.54 16.02
CA ARG A 276 -11.25 25.68 15.89
C ARG A 276 -12.26 25.74 17.02
N PHE A 277 -12.80 24.60 17.41
CA PHE A 277 -13.72 24.52 18.54
C PHE A 277 -13.03 24.93 19.85
N MET A 278 -11.83 24.43 20.10
CA MET A 278 -11.01 24.78 21.26
C MET A 278 -10.72 26.31 21.30
N LEU A 279 -10.29 26.90 20.18
CA LEU A 279 -9.98 28.34 20.10
C LEU A 279 -11.18 29.26 20.42
N VAL A 280 -12.39 28.76 20.28
CA VAL A 280 -13.60 29.49 20.67
C VAL A 280 -13.94 29.27 22.14
N MET A 281 -13.91 28.00 22.58
CA MET A 281 -14.45 27.62 23.90
C MET A 281 -13.50 27.95 25.06
N VAL A 282 -12.19 27.80 24.86
CA VAL A 282 -11.21 28.06 25.94
C VAL A 282 -11.22 29.52 26.42
N PRO A 283 -11.23 30.54 25.54
CA PRO A 283 -11.40 31.91 25.96
C PRO A 283 -12.72 32.16 26.73
N PHE A 284 -13.83 31.49 26.30
CA PHE A 284 -15.08 31.63 27.05
C PHE A 284 -14.95 31.13 28.50
N VAL A 285 -14.35 29.96 28.69
CA VAL A 285 -14.13 29.44 30.06
C VAL A 285 -13.17 30.29 30.86
N PHE A 286 -12.11 30.82 30.24
CA PHE A 286 -11.19 31.76 30.87
C PHE A 286 -11.91 33.02 31.39
N PHE A 287 -12.65 33.70 30.52
CA PHE A 287 -13.36 34.92 30.93
C PHE A 287 -14.46 34.64 31.95
N ILE A 288 -15.26 33.58 31.78
CA ILE A 288 -16.29 33.19 32.75
C ILE A 288 -15.67 33.00 34.13
N ASN A 289 -14.61 32.18 34.26
CA ASN A 289 -14.00 31.96 35.57
C ASN A 289 -13.33 33.23 36.12
N GLY A 290 -12.63 33.99 35.30
CA GLY A 290 -12.03 35.26 35.73
C GLY A 290 -13.02 36.24 36.29
N PHE A 291 -14.20 36.41 35.64
CA PHE A 291 -15.25 37.30 36.12
C PHE A 291 -16.06 36.75 37.29
N THR A 292 -16.32 35.45 37.35
CA THR A 292 -17.17 34.85 38.38
C THR A 292 -16.40 34.58 39.70
N LYS A 293 -15.12 34.28 39.61
CA LYS A 293 -14.27 33.85 40.74
C LYS A 293 -13.26 34.91 41.17
N GLY A 294 -12.98 35.91 40.32
CA GLY A 294 -12.06 37.03 40.61
C GLY A 294 -10.57 36.68 40.53
N ASP A 295 -10.20 35.43 40.42
CA ASP A 295 -8.80 34.97 40.25
C ASP A 295 -8.50 34.69 38.78
N TRP A 296 -7.86 35.64 38.11
CA TRP A 296 -7.49 35.56 36.71
C TRP A 296 -6.34 34.59 36.44
N PHE A 297 -5.46 34.38 37.40
CA PHE A 297 -4.34 33.49 37.25
C PHE A 297 -4.80 32.04 37.34
N GLU A 298 -5.59 31.69 38.33
CA GLU A 298 -6.20 30.34 38.45
C GLU A 298 -7.11 30.04 37.25
N ALA A 299 -7.90 31.04 36.79
CA ALA A 299 -8.72 30.92 35.59
C ALA A 299 -7.88 30.63 34.33
N PHE A 300 -6.68 31.25 34.21
CA PHE A 300 -5.76 31.01 33.10
C PHE A 300 -5.18 29.60 33.11
N ILE A 301 -4.67 29.11 34.26
CA ILE A 301 -4.15 27.76 34.38
C ILE A 301 -5.24 26.72 34.12
N PHE A 302 -6.45 26.96 34.62
CA PHE A 302 -7.60 26.10 34.37
C PHE A 302 -7.96 26.04 32.87
N ALA A 303 -8.02 27.21 32.21
CA ALA A 303 -8.31 27.28 30.79
C ALA A 303 -7.27 26.58 29.92
N ILE A 304 -5.97 26.71 30.26
CA ILE A 304 -4.89 25.99 29.58
C ILE A 304 -5.04 24.47 29.78
N SER A 305 -5.35 24.02 30.99
CA SER A 305 -5.52 22.59 31.29
C SER A 305 -6.67 21.98 30.50
N ILE A 306 -7.76 22.72 30.32
CA ILE A 306 -8.86 22.31 29.43
C ILE A 306 -8.42 22.27 27.97
N ALA A 307 -7.68 23.31 27.50
CA ALA A 307 -7.16 23.32 26.13
C ALA A 307 -6.33 22.07 25.81
N VAL A 308 -5.52 21.65 26.77
CA VAL A 308 -4.71 20.44 26.69
C VAL A 308 -5.59 19.20 26.61
N GLY A 309 -6.55 19.05 27.52
CA GLY A 309 -7.42 17.87 27.54
C GLY A 309 -8.33 17.73 26.30
N LEU A 310 -8.53 18.84 25.56
CA LEU A 310 -9.31 18.83 24.32
C LEU A 310 -8.50 18.47 23.06
N THR A 311 -7.17 18.54 23.13
CA THR A 311 -6.35 18.16 21.99
C THR A 311 -6.36 16.64 21.81
N PRO A 312 -6.68 16.11 20.63
CA PRO A 312 -6.71 14.66 20.39
C PRO A 312 -5.30 14.12 20.20
N GLU A 313 -4.54 14.06 21.28
CA GLU A 313 -3.11 13.72 21.24
C GLU A 313 -2.83 12.29 20.84
N MET A 314 -3.70 11.39 21.29
CA MET A 314 -3.59 9.95 20.99
C MET A 314 -4.05 9.60 19.58
N LEU A 315 -4.64 10.55 18.81
CA LEU A 315 -5.19 10.27 17.48
C LEU A 315 -4.15 9.71 16.49
N PRO A 316 -2.99 10.34 16.27
CA PRO A 316 -2.00 9.79 15.32
C PRO A 316 -1.51 8.40 15.75
N MET A 317 -1.35 8.21 17.05
CA MET A 317 -0.85 6.97 17.63
C MET A 317 -1.87 5.84 17.51
N ILE A 318 -3.12 6.06 17.86
CA ILE A 318 -4.18 5.03 17.76
C ILE A 318 -4.45 4.69 16.28
N VAL A 319 -4.35 5.67 15.39
CA VAL A 319 -4.41 5.42 13.94
C VAL A 319 -3.28 4.49 13.50
N THR A 320 -2.03 4.80 13.86
CA THR A 320 -0.88 3.97 13.52
C THR A 320 -1.00 2.57 14.14
N ALA A 321 -1.45 2.45 15.39
CA ALA A 321 -1.69 1.16 16.05
C ALA A 321 -2.76 0.33 15.35
N ASN A 322 -3.86 0.98 14.88
CA ASN A 322 -4.89 0.32 14.09
C ASN A 322 -4.36 -0.18 12.73
N LEU A 323 -3.62 0.67 12.02
CA LEU A 323 -3.04 0.32 10.73
C LEU A 323 -2.02 -0.82 10.86
N SER A 324 -1.11 -0.74 11.85
CA SER A 324 -0.12 -1.80 12.11
C SER A 324 -0.77 -3.13 12.49
N LYS A 325 -1.80 -3.10 13.34
CA LYS A 325 -2.58 -4.29 13.67
C LYS A 325 -3.34 -4.83 12.47
N GLY A 326 -3.94 -3.94 11.67
CA GLY A 326 -4.61 -4.29 10.41
C GLY A 326 -3.65 -4.99 9.45
N ALA A 327 -2.47 -4.42 9.22
CA ALA A 327 -1.42 -5.01 8.39
C ALA A 327 -0.97 -6.39 8.89
N LEU A 328 -0.78 -6.54 10.21
CA LEU A 328 -0.42 -7.85 10.79
C LEU A 328 -1.56 -8.88 10.65
N SER A 329 -2.82 -8.45 10.77
CA SER A 329 -3.98 -9.32 10.55
C SER A 329 -4.07 -9.76 9.09
N MET A 330 -3.83 -8.83 8.14
CA MET A 330 -3.80 -9.08 6.69
C MET A 330 -2.65 -10.03 6.32
N SER A 331 -1.46 -9.85 6.92
CA SER A 331 -0.31 -10.75 6.69
C SER A 331 -0.60 -12.19 7.09
N LYS A 332 -1.31 -12.41 8.20
CA LYS A 332 -1.76 -13.77 8.61
C LYS A 332 -2.73 -14.39 7.60
N LYS A 333 -3.40 -13.56 6.81
CA LYS A 333 -4.30 -13.94 5.71
C LYS A 333 -3.62 -13.82 4.33
N LYS A 334 -2.30 -13.97 4.28
CA LYS A 334 -1.51 -13.98 3.04
C LYS A 334 -1.54 -12.67 2.23
N THR A 335 -1.82 -11.55 2.88
CA THR A 335 -1.82 -10.22 2.27
C THR A 335 -0.76 -9.36 2.92
N ILE A 336 0.31 -9.00 2.21
CA ILE A 336 1.37 -8.12 2.70
C ILE A 336 1.07 -6.68 2.29
N VAL A 337 1.14 -5.78 3.24
CA VAL A 337 0.94 -4.35 3.04
C VAL A 337 2.29 -3.66 3.02
N LYS A 338 2.69 -3.10 1.89
CA LYS A 338 3.90 -2.29 1.73
C LYS A 338 3.67 -0.85 2.23
N ASN A 339 2.46 -0.33 2.03
CA ASN A 339 2.08 1.01 2.43
C ASN A 339 0.89 0.95 3.41
N LEU A 340 1.12 1.27 4.68
CA LEU A 340 0.08 1.19 5.72
C LEU A 340 -1.15 2.04 5.40
N ASN A 341 -0.97 3.19 4.76
CA ASN A 341 -2.09 4.07 4.41
C ASN A 341 -3.02 3.44 3.35
N ALA A 342 -2.51 2.50 2.54
CA ALA A 342 -3.32 1.77 1.57
C ALA A 342 -4.39 0.88 2.22
N ILE A 343 -4.20 0.43 3.46
CA ILE A 343 -5.19 -0.40 4.19
C ILE A 343 -6.56 0.28 4.23
N GLN A 344 -6.56 1.58 4.40
CA GLN A 344 -7.77 2.35 4.51
C GLN A 344 -8.49 2.51 3.18
N ASN A 345 -7.74 2.83 2.12
CA ASN A 345 -8.28 2.85 0.77
C ASN A 345 -8.81 1.46 0.39
N PHE A 346 -8.13 0.40 0.81
CA PHE A 346 -8.54 -0.99 0.58
C PHE A 346 -9.92 -1.28 1.20
N GLY A 347 -10.17 -0.78 2.42
CA GLY A 347 -11.49 -0.85 3.05
C GLY A 347 -12.55 0.02 2.38
N ALA A 348 -12.15 1.14 1.76
CA ALA A 348 -13.03 2.08 1.08
C ALA A 348 -13.28 1.73 -0.39
N MET A 349 -12.54 0.77 -0.95
CA MET A 349 -12.64 0.36 -2.34
C MET A 349 -14.05 -0.05 -2.74
N ASN A 350 -14.56 0.56 -3.80
CA ASN A 350 -15.87 0.26 -4.40
C ASN A 350 -15.78 -0.21 -5.85
N ILE A 351 -14.63 -0.02 -6.51
CA ILE A 351 -14.34 -0.58 -7.84
C ILE A 351 -12.99 -1.29 -7.78
N LEU A 352 -12.96 -2.53 -8.26
CA LEU A 352 -11.75 -3.29 -8.51
C LEU A 352 -11.56 -3.44 -10.01
N CYS A 353 -10.53 -2.83 -10.55
CA CYS A 353 -10.05 -3.10 -11.90
C CYS A 353 -9.02 -4.23 -11.84
N THR A 354 -9.16 -5.21 -12.70
CA THR A 354 -8.26 -6.36 -12.72
C THR A 354 -7.79 -6.66 -14.14
N ASP A 355 -6.51 -7.03 -14.30
CA ASP A 355 -6.12 -7.67 -15.54
C ASP A 355 -6.73 -9.08 -15.61
N LYS A 356 -6.86 -9.63 -16.80
CA LYS A 356 -7.40 -10.97 -17.04
C LYS A 356 -6.38 -12.05 -16.72
N THR A 357 -5.19 -11.95 -17.34
CA THR A 357 -4.18 -13.00 -17.38
C THR A 357 -3.45 -13.11 -16.04
N GLY A 358 -3.26 -14.35 -15.55
CA GLY A 358 -2.57 -14.60 -14.29
C GLY A 358 -3.37 -14.19 -13.02
N THR A 359 -4.40 -13.36 -13.19
CA THR A 359 -5.22 -12.82 -12.11
C THR A 359 -6.55 -13.55 -11.99
N LEU A 360 -7.41 -13.47 -13.02
CA LEU A 360 -8.68 -14.20 -13.08
C LEU A 360 -8.50 -15.63 -13.58
N THR A 361 -7.44 -15.87 -14.36
CA THR A 361 -7.12 -17.17 -14.95
C THR A 361 -6.00 -17.88 -14.21
N CYS A 362 -5.88 -19.19 -14.43
CA CYS A 362 -4.83 -20.00 -13.86
C CYS A 362 -3.46 -19.64 -14.45
N ASP A 363 -2.38 -19.76 -13.67
CA ASP A 363 -0.99 -19.60 -14.18
C ASP A 363 -0.56 -20.73 -15.13
N LYS A 364 -1.42 -21.71 -15.33
CA LYS A 364 -1.16 -22.87 -16.17
C LYS A 364 -1.95 -22.73 -17.47
N ILE A 365 -1.26 -22.26 -18.49
CA ILE A 365 -1.78 -22.29 -19.85
C ILE A 365 -1.58 -23.68 -20.43
N VAL A 366 -2.58 -24.23 -21.10
CA VAL A 366 -2.52 -25.53 -21.76
C VAL A 366 -2.58 -25.32 -23.28
N LEU A 367 -1.67 -25.96 -24.02
CA LEU A 367 -1.78 -26.01 -25.47
C LEU A 367 -2.86 -27.02 -25.85
N GLU A 368 -4.00 -26.52 -26.33
CA GLU A 368 -5.19 -27.32 -26.63
C GLU A 368 -5.21 -27.79 -28.09
N LYS A 369 -4.82 -26.88 -29.04
CA LYS A 369 -4.83 -27.17 -30.47
C LYS A 369 -3.63 -26.56 -31.18
N TYR A 370 -3.17 -27.21 -32.24
CA TYR A 370 -2.10 -26.75 -33.12
C TYR A 370 -2.49 -27.06 -34.56
N ILE A 371 -3.12 -26.08 -35.23
CA ILE A 371 -3.95 -26.17 -36.43
C ILE A 371 -3.24 -25.59 -37.65
N ASN A 372 -3.33 -26.26 -38.81
CA ASN A 372 -2.83 -25.72 -40.09
C ASN A 372 -3.48 -24.37 -40.44
N ALA A 373 -2.84 -23.59 -41.32
CA ALA A 373 -3.33 -22.28 -41.74
C ALA A 373 -4.70 -22.35 -42.47
N ASP A 374 -5.03 -23.50 -43.04
CA ASP A 374 -6.33 -23.77 -43.72
C ASP A 374 -7.46 -24.18 -42.74
N GLY A 375 -7.17 -24.38 -41.46
CA GLY A 375 -8.10 -24.87 -40.46
C GLY A 375 -8.22 -26.38 -40.45
N SER A 376 -7.48 -27.11 -41.29
CA SER A 376 -7.40 -28.57 -41.26
C SER A 376 -6.47 -29.08 -40.17
N ASN A 377 -6.68 -30.31 -39.70
CA ASN A 377 -5.80 -31.02 -38.78
C ASN A 377 -5.54 -30.29 -37.47
N ASP A 378 -6.39 -30.49 -36.47
CA ASP A 378 -6.32 -29.89 -35.13
C ASP A 378 -5.03 -30.27 -34.34
N GLU A 379 -4.24 -31.24 -34.78
CA GLU A 379 -3.03 -31.76 -34.12
C GLU A 379 -1.85 -31.88 -35.11
N SER A 380 -1.52 -30.78 -35.84
CA SER A 380 -0.46 -30.74 -36.83
C SER A 380 0.93 -30.85 -36.19
N LYS A 381 1.56 -32.03 -36.27
CA LYS A 381 2.91 -32.26 -35.72
C LYS A 381 3.97 -31.30 -36.27
N ARG A 382 3.77 -30.81 -37.49
CA ARG A 382 4.66 -29.82 -38.13
C ARG A 382 4.63 -28.48 -37.39
N ILE A 383 3.45 -27.98 -37.06
CA ILE A 383 3.28 -26.71 -36.35
C ILE A 383 3.83 -26.85 -34.94
N LEU A 384 3.48 -27.92 -34.24
CA LEU A 384 4.03 -28.22 -32.92
C LEU A 384 5.56 -28.28 -32.91
N ARG A 385 6.19 -28.89 -33.92
CA ARG A 385 7.66 -28.94 -34.05
C ARG A 385 8.26 -27.53 -34.20
N HIS A 386 7.68 -26.68 -35.07
CA HIS A 386 8.20 -25.31 -35.26
C HIS A 386 7.99 -24.46 -34.00
N ALA A 387 6.84 -24.56 -33.35
CA ALA A 387 6.56 -23.92 -32.08
C ALA A 387 7.54 -24.38 -30.98
N TYR A 388 7.86 -25.70 -30.95
CA TYR A 388 8.85 -26.25 -30.02
C TYR A 388 10.24 -25.66 -30.23
N PHE A 389 10.73 -25.59 -31.48
CA PHE A 389 12.02 -24.98 -31.75
C PHE A 389 12.11 -23.54 -31.34
N ASN A 390 11.07 -22.76 -31.64
CA ASN A 390 11.01 -21.36 -31.26
C ASN A 390 11.04 -21.21 -29.72
N SER A 391 10.24 -22.00 -28.99
CA SER A 391 10.18 -21.97 -27.52
C SER A 391 11.42 -22.59 -26.84
N TYR A 392 12.06 -23.60 -27.47
CA TYR A 392 13.23 -24.27 -26.89
C TYR A 392 14.50 -23.44 -27.01
N PHE A 393 14.77 -22.88 -28.19
CA PHE A 393 16.02 -22.17 -28.49
C PHE A 393 16.03 -20.70 -28.09
N GLN A 394 14.88 -20.14 -27.66
CA GLN A 394 14.86 -18.77 -27.11
C GLN A 394 15.68 -18.66 -25.82
N THR A 395 16.33 -17.50 -25.61
CA THR A 395 17.07 -17.16 -24.40
C THR A 395 16.16 -16.42 -23.39
N GLY A 396 16.46 -16.49 -22.12
CA GLY A 396 15.71 -15.81 -21.04
C GLY A 396 14.56 -16.61 -20.44
N LEU A 397 13.74 -15.95 -19.65
CA LEU A 397 12.59 -16.54 -18.97
C LEU A 397 11.50 -16.93 -19.98
N LYS A 398 11.17 -18.22 -20.03
CA LYS A 398 10.12 -18.74 -20.88
C LYS A 398 8.75 -18.36 -20.31
N ASN A 399 7.93 -17.73 -21.12
CA ASN A 399 6.56 -17.36 -20.72
C ASN A 399 5.67 -18.63 -20.57
N LEU A 400 4.45 -18.43 -20.06
CA LEU A 400 3.53 -19.55 -19.80
C LEU A 400 3.17 -20.34 -21.06
N MET A 401 3.05 -19.68 -22.22
CA MET A 401 2.74 -20.34 -23.50
C MET A 401 3.93 -21.18 -23.98
N ASP A 402 5.16 -20.70 -23.79
CA ASP A 402 6.37 -21.48 -24.07
C ASP A 402 6.47 -22.72 -23.19
N LYS A 403 6.21 -22.54 -21.88
CA LYS A 403 6.17 -23.65 -20.95
C LYS A 403 5.10 -24.69 -21.35
N ALA A 404 3.93 -24.23 -21.81
CA ALA A 404 2.86 -25.10 -22.28
C ALA A 404 3.30 -25.92 -23.51
N ILE A 405 3.93 -25.30 -24.51
CA ILE A 405 4.46 -25.98 -25.69
C ILE A 405 5.51 -27.03 -25.29
N LEU A 406 6.47 -26.65 -24.44
CA LEU A 406 7.54 -27.55 -23.99
C LEU A 406 7.02 -28.72 -23.17
N SER A 407 6.04 -28.52 -22.30
CA SER A 407 5.40 -29.56 -21.51
C SER A 407 4.64 -30.55 -22.41
N HIS A 408 3.88 -30.03 -23.37
CA HIS A 408 3.12 -30.85 -24.30
C HIS A 408 4.02 -31.72 -25.17
N VAL A 409 5.13 -31.18 -25.69
CA VAL A 409 6.16 -31.97 -26.44
C VAL A 409 6.82 -33.00 -25.56
N LYS A 410 7.06 -32.70 -24.27
CA LYS A 410 7.61 -33.68 -23.31
C LYS A 410 6.65 -34.84 -23.05
N GLU A 411 5.36 -34.57 -22.90
CA GLU A 411 4.30 -35.56 -22.74
C GLU A 411 4.23 -36.50 -23.97
N LEU A 412 4.37 -35.95 -25.18
CA LEU A 412 4.40 -36.70 -26.42
C LEU A 412 5.75 -37.42 -26.69
N LYS A 413 6.73 -37.29 -25.77
CA LYS A 413 8.09 -37.89 -25.89
C LYS A 413 8.85 -37.45 -27.15
N LEU A 414 8.61 -36.28 -27.67
CA LEU A 414 9.23 -35.72 -28.90
C LEU A 414 10.49 -34.86 -28.62
N GLY A 415 11.03 -34.89 -27.42
CA GLY A 415 12.18 -34.05 -27.01
C GLY A 415 13.50 -34.30 -27.78
N HIS A 416 13.63 -35.44 -28.50
CA HIS A 416 14.79 -35.72 -29.36
C HIS A 416 14.88 -34.86 -30.61
N LEU A 417 13.83 -34.10 -30.97
CA LEU A 417 13.81 -33.20 -32.13
C LEU A 417 14.89 -32.12 -32.03
N LYS A 418 15.27 -31.70 -30.84
CA LYS A 418 16.33 -30.70 -30.61
C LYS A 418 17.71 -31.13 -31.12
N ASP A 419 18.00 -32.41 -31.15
CA ASP A 419 19.32 -32.94 -31.47
C ASP A 419 19.66 -32.89 -32.98
N ALA A 420 18.67 -32.55 -33.79
CA ALA A 420 18.79 -32.39 -35.25
C ALA A 420 19.13 -30.96 -35.71
N TYR A 421 19.00 -29.96 -34.79
CA TYR A 421 19.19 -28.56 -35.12
C TYR A 421 20.06 -27.84 -34.09
N THR A 422 20.74 -26.77 -34.55
CA THR A 422 21.52 -25.86 -33.72
C THR A 422 20.96 -24.44 -33.82
N LYS A 423 20.98 -23.72 -32.71
CA LYS A 423 20.61 -22.29 -32.70
C LYS A 423 21.73 -21.47 -33.37
N VAL A 424 21.33 -20.63 -34.31
CA VAL A 424 22.25 -19.66 -34.98
C VAL A 424 22.09 -18.29 -34.32
N ASP A 425 20.83 -17.82 -34.17
CA ASP A 425 20.53 -16.50 -33.61
C ASP A 425 19.06 -16.43 -33.11
N GLU A 426 18.67 -15.29 -32.50
CA GLU A 426 17.29 -15.01 -32.16
C GLU A 426 16.97 -13.52 -32.26
N ILE A 427 15.70 -13.20 -32.49
CA ILE A 427 15.15 -11.85 -32.38
C ILE A 427 14.19 -11.90 -31.21
N PRO A 428 14.57 -11.28 -30.05
CA PRO A 428 13.79 -11.40 -28.82
C PRO A 428 12.36 -10.86 -28.94
N PHE A 429 11.50 -11.24 -27.99
CA PHE A 429 10.13 -10.74 -27.90
C PHE A 429 10.13 -9.25 -27.58
N ASP A 430 9.23 -8.52 -28.24
CA ASP A 430 8.97 -7.10 -28.03
C ASP A 430 7.46 -6.87 -27.91
N PHE A 431 7.05 -6.09 -26.91
CA PHE A 431 5.64 -5.81 -26.62
C PHE A 431 4.95 -4.97 -27.71
N ILE A 432 5.70 -4.18 -28.49
CA ILE A 432 5.14 -3.42 -29.61
C ILE A 432 4.94 -4.32 -30.81
N ARG A 433 5.95 -5.13 -31.17
CA ARG A 433 5.90 -6.07 -32.28
C ARG A 433 5.07 -7.33 -31.99
N ARG A 434 4.84 -7.67 -30.74
CA ARG A 434 4.08 -8.85 -30.23
C ARG A 434 4.46 -10.17 -30.91
N ARG A 435 5.73 -10.34 -31.31
CA ARG A 435 6.29 -11.55 -31.93
C ARG A 435 7.75 -11.75 -31.56
N MET A 436 8.21 -12.97 -31.78
CA MET A 436 9.61 -13.35 -31.56
C MET A 436 10.06 -14.36 -32.60
N SER A 437 11.33 -14.36 -32.94
CA SER A 437 11.91 -15.24 -33.93
C SER A 437 13.14 -15.97 -33.42
N VAL A 438 13.34 -17.21 -33.89
CA VAL A 438 14.55 -17.98 -33.66
C VAL A 438 15.09 -18.45 -35.01
N VAL A 439 16.39 -18.31 -35.20
CA VAL A 439 17.12 -18.82 -36.37
C VAL A 439 17.80 -20.12 -35.98
N ILE A 440 17.49 -21.17 -36.72
CA ILE A 440 18.07 -22.49 -36.51
C ILE A 440 18.69 -23.02 -37.79
N GLU A 441 19.69 -23.91 -37.62
CA GLU A 441 20.40 -24.57 -38.70
C GLU A 441 20.37 -26.08 -38.52
N ASP A 442 20.06 -26.83 -39.59
CA ASP A 442 20.09 -28.30 -39.56
C ASP A 442 21.50 -28.84 -39.77
N LYS A 443 21.67 -30.15 -39.65
CA LYS A 443 22.97 -30.84 -39.84
C LYS A 443 23.55 -30.76 -41.26
N GLN A 444 22.76 -30.24 -42.23
CA GLN A 444 23.13 -30.06 -43.61
C GLN A 444 23.48 -28.57 -43.93
N GLY A 445 23.48 -27.69 -42.90
CA GLY A 445 23.76 -26.28 -43.03
C GLY A 445 22.59 -25.43 -43.56
N LYS A 446 21.38 -25.97 -43.62
CA LYS A 446 20.18 -25.28 -44.07
C LYS A 446 19.58 -24.48 -42.93
N ARG A 447 19.45 -23.15 -43.13
CA ARG A 447 18.95 -22.20 -42.15
C ARG A 447 17.48 -21.89 -42.37
N GLN A 448 16.77 -21.69 -41.24
CA GLN A 448 15.38 -21.22 -41.24
C GLN A 448 15.11 -20.27 -40.07
N ILE A 449 14.30 -19.25 -40.33
CA ILE A 449 13.70 -18.42 -39.26
C ILE A 449 12.34 -18.98 -38.94
N ILE A 450 12.06 -19.16 -37.66
CA ILE A 450 10.75 -19.54 -37.13
C ILE A 450 10.26 -18.40 -36.25
N THR A 451 9.13 -17.81 -36.61
CA THR A 451 8.52 -16.70 -35.90
C THR A 451 7.19 -17.15 -35.33
N LYS A 452 6.89 -16.81 -34.08
CA LYS A 452 5.57 -16.92 -33.49
C LYS A 452 5.15 -15.60 -32.87
N GLY A 453 3.85 -15.29 -32.92
CA GLY A 453 3.33 -14.01 -32.45
C GLY A 453 1.83 -13.90 -32.56
N ALA A 454 1.30 -12.73 -32.20
CA ALA A 454 -0.12 -12.43 -32.33
C ALA A 454 -0.55 -12.47 -33.80
N VAL A 455 -1.77 -12.94 -34.06
CA VAL A 455 -2.24 -13.28 -35.43
C VAL A 455 -2.21 -12.06 -36.34
N GLU A 456 -2.65 -10.89 -35.87
CA GLU A 456 -2.70 -9.65 -36.67
C GLU A 456 -1.28 -9.21 -37.09
N GLU A 457 -0.33 -9.20 -36.18
CA GLU A 457 1.05 -8.81 -36.41
C GLU A 457 1.82 -9.84 -37.25
N MET A 458 1.46 -11.13 -37.14
CA MET A 458 2.04 -12.16 -37.99
C MET A 458 1.54 -12.08 -39.42
N LEU A 459 0.26 -11.80 -39.64
CA LEU A 459 -0.30 -11.60 -40.98
C LEU A 459 0.33 -10.39 -41.71
N SER A 460 0.82 -9.39 -40.97
CA SER A 460 1.48 -8.21 -41.54
C SER A 460 2.85 -8.50 -42.16
N ILE A 461 3.57 -9.52 -41.64
CA ILE A 461 4.91 -9.89 -42.14
C ILE A 461 4.89 -11.12 -43.05
N CYS A 462 3.77 -11.77 -43.22
CA CYS A 462 3.61 -12.93 -44.09
C CYS A 462 3.19 -12.49 -45.51
N SER A 463 3.92 -12.91 -46.53
CA SER A 463 3.60 -12.74 -47.95
C SER A 463 2.98 -14.01 -48.55
N HIS A 464 3.20 -15.16 -47.90
CA HIS A 464 2.71 -16.47 -48.36
C HIS A 464 2.04 -17.22 -47.20
N THR A 465 1.25 -18.20 -47.58
CA THR A 465 0.66 -19.15 -46.58
C THR A 465 0.74 -20.57 -47.14
N GLU A 466 0.83 -21.52 -46.25
CA GLU A 466 0.69 -22.92 -46.61
C GLU A 466 -0.80 -23.32 -46.48
N PHE A 467 -1.39 -23.63 -47.59
CA PHE A 467 -2.81 -23.97 -47.69
C PHE A 467 -2.99 -25.26 -48.50
N ASN A 468 -3.75 -26.21 -47.99
CA ASN A 468 -3.88 -27.55 -48.52
C ASN A 468 -2.55 -28.27 -48.84
N GLY A 469 -1.49 -27.99 -48.08
CA GLY A 469 -0.16 -28.56 -48.24
C GLY A 469 0.75 -27.88 -49.26
N GLU A 470 0.25 -26.83 -49.95
CA GLU A 470 1.02 -26.06 -50.92
C GLU A 470 1.25 -24.61 -50.42
N VAL A 471 2.43 -24.09 -50.72
CA VAL A 471 2.80 -22.68 -50.42
C VAL A 471 2.28 -21.79 -51.53
N GLN A 472 1.43 -20.87 -51.23
CA GLN A 472 0.81 -19.92 -52.15
C GLN A 472 0.83 -18.49 -51.61
N SER A 473 0.67 -17.50 -52.47
CA SER A 473 0.60 -16.09 -52.06
C SER A 473 -0.54 -15.84 -51.10
N LEU A 474 -0.32 -15.10 -50.02
CA LEU A 474 -1.31 -14.75 -49.03
C LEU A 474 -2.19 -13.61 -49.56
N THR A 475 -3.29 -14.01 -50.23
CA THR A 475 -4.32 -13.07 -50.73
C THR A 475 -5.15 -12.50 -49.58
N ASP A 476 -5.86 -11.40 -49.80
CA ASP A 476 -6.74 -10.82 -48.79
C ASP A 476 -7.92 -11.76 -48.42
N GLU A 477 -8.37 -12.61 -49.34
CA GLU A 477 -9.37 -13.64 -49.02
C GLU A 477 -8.83 -14.66 -48.04
N LEU A 478 -7.56 -15.09 -48.20
CA LEU A 478 -6.89 -16.05 -47.33
C LEU A 478 -6.54 -15.42 -45.95
N LYS A 479 -6.21 -14.11 -45.92
CA LYS A 479 -6.08 -13.38 -44.65
C LYS A 479 -7.37 -13.36 -43.87
N VAL A 480 -8.51 -13.03 -44.51
CA VAL A 480 -9.84 -13.05 -43.90
C VAL A 480 -10.18 -14.46 -43.38
N LYS A 481 -9.85 -15.52 -44.16
CA LYS A 481 -10.07 -16.89 -43.72
C LYS A 481 -9.24 -17.24 -42.51
N ALA A 482 -7.95 -16.88 -42.47
CA ALA A 482 -7.04 -17.08 -41.35
C ALA A 482 -7.54 -16.36 -40.08
N GLN A 483 -8.04 -15.12 -40.24
CA GLN A 483 -8.65 -14.35 -39.15
C GLN A 483 -9.91 -15.03 -38.60
N LYS A 484 -10.81 -15.52 -39.48
CA LYS A 484 -12.03 -16.26 -39.05
C LYS A 484 -11.69 -17.50 -38.23
N ILE A 485 -10.68 -18.30 -38.63
CA ILE A 485 -10.22 -19.47 -37.88
C ILE A 485 -9.76 -19.05 -36.48
N SER A 486 -8.94 -17.98 -36.37
CA SER A 486 -8.51 -17.42 -35.10
C SER A 486 -9.68 -16.95 -34.23
N GLU A 487 -10.65 -16.24 -34.85
CA GLU A 487 -11.84 -15.75 -34.14
C GLU A 487 -12.72 -16.88 -33.59
N GLU A 488 -12.89 -17.98 -34.36
CA GLU A 488 -13.61 -19.15 -33.88
C GLU A 488 -12.99 -19.75 -32.60
N MET A 489 -11.69 -19.87 -32.59
CA MET A 489 -10.95 -20.35 -31.41
C MET A 489 -11.06 -19.37 -30.24
N ASN A 490 -10.93 -18.06 -30.52
CA ASN A 490 -11.10 -17.02 -29.52
C ASN A 490 -12.52 -17.02 -28.91
N ARG A 491 -13.59 -17.27 -29.72
CA ARG A 491 -14.98 -17.40 -29.22
C ARG A 491 -15.14 -18.56 -28.22
N LYS A 492 -14.29 -19.60 -28.33
CA LYS A 492 -14.22 -20.72 -27.38
C LYS A 492 -13.38 -20.40 -26.13
N GLY A 493 -12.89 -19.15 -26.00
CA GLY A 493 -12.05 -18.72 -24.87
C GLY A 493 -10.57 -19.06 -25.00
N MET A 494 -10.13 -19.52 -26.17
CA MET A 494 -8.73 -19.85 -26.40
C MET A 494 -7.94 -18.63 -26.86
N ARG A 495 -6.69 -18.49 -26.43
CA ARG A 495 -5.74 -17.50 -26.94
C ARG A 495 -4.98 -18.08 -28.11
N VAL A 496 -4.92 -17.37 -29.23
CA VAL A 496 -4.35 -17.88 -30.49
C VAL A 496 -3.06 -17.16 -30.83
N LEU A 497 -2.00 -17.93 -31.12
CA LEU A 497 -0.78 -17.43 -31.73
C LEU A 497 -0.62 -18.01 -33.15
N ALA A 498 -0.14 -17.20 -34.07
CA ALA A 498 0.27 -17.67 -35.37
C ALA A 498 1.74 -18.12 -35.37
N VAL A 499 2.05 -19.10 -36.21
CA VAL A 499 3.40 -19.57 -36.47
C VAL A 499 3.71 -19.42 -37.95
N ALA A 500 4.86 -18.80 -38.24
CA ALA A 500 5.35 -18.62 -39.60
C ALA A 500 6.81 -19.07 -39.71
N GLN A 501 7.21 -19.40 -40.90
CA GLN A 501 8.60 -19.79 -41.23
C GLN A 501 9.11 -19.06 -42.46
N LYS A 502 10.45 -18.92 -42.53
CA LYS A 502 11.18 -18.57 -43.75
C LYS A 502 12.36 -19.54 -43.88
N SER A 503 12.42 -20.28 -44.99
CA SER A 503 13.46 -21.27 -45.28
C SER A 503 14.44 -20.76 -46.31
N TYR A 504 15.60 -21.40 -46.47
CA TYR A 504 16.64 -21.10 -47.45
C TYR A 504 17.24 -19.69 -47.27
N ILE A 505 17.75 -19.40 -46.07
CA ILE A 505 18.36 -18.10 -45.77
C ILE A 505 19.86 -18.19 -46.00
N GLU A 506 20.34 -17.41 -46.96
CA GLU A 506 21.78 -17.30 -47.29
C GLU A 506 22.54 -16.39 -46.33
N LYS A 507 21.86 -15.51 -45.61
CA LYS A 507 22.48 -14.53 -44.70
C LYS A 507 23.31 -15.22 -43.63
N VAL A 508 24.57 -14.79 -43.49
CA VAL A 508 25.51 -15.23 -42.46
C VAL A 508 25.74 -14.03 -41.53
N GLY A 509 25.64 -14.21 -40.22
CA GLY A 509 25.86 -13.17 -39.23
C GLY A 509 24.63 -12.88 -38.37
N ASN A 510 24.56 -11.70 -37.75
CA ASN A 510 23.49 -11.30 -36.84
C ASN A 510 22.18 -11.02 -37.58
N PHE A 511 21.10 -11.53 -37.01
CA PHE A 511 19.73 -11.29 -37.50
C PHE A 511 19.08 -10.18 -36.67
N SER A 512 18.21 -9.40 -37.32
CA SER A 512 17.52 -8.26 -36.72
C SER A 512 16.02 -8.22 -37.08
N VAL A 513 15.30 -7.29 -36.59
CA VAL A 513 13.87 -7.05 -36.87
C VAL A 513 13.58 -6.92 -38.37
N SER A 514 14.54 -6.37 -39.15
CA SER A 514 14.39 -6.20 -40.60
C SER A 514 14.36 -7.52 -41.40
N ASP A 515 14.77 -8.63 -40.79
CA ASP A 515 14.80 -9.95 -41.37
C ASP A 515 13.43 -10.69 -41.21
N GLU A 516 12.55 -10.16 -40.31
CA GLU A 516 11.18 -10.65 -40.11
C GLU A 516 10.22 -10.17 -41.19
N LYS A 517 10.46 -10.55 -42.43
CA LYS A 517 9.62 -10.19 -43.59
C LYS A 517 9.51 -11.33 -44.59
N GLU A 518 8.46 -11.28 -45.43
CA GLU A 518 8.22 -12.29 -46.47
C GLU A 518 8.12 -13.70 -45.88
N MET A 519 7.44 -13.81 -44.76
CA MET A 519 7.27 -15.08 -44.09
C MET A 519 6.15 -15.93 -44.69
N VAL A 520 6.18 -17.23 -44.47
CA VAL A 520 5.14 -18.18 -44.84
C VAL A 520 4.35 -18.55 -43.58
N LEU A 521 3.07 -18.17 -43.51
CA LEU A 521 2.16 -18.59 -42.45
C LEU A 521 1.93 -20.09 -42.57
N ILE A 522 2.24 -20.85 -41.51
CA ILE A 522 2.06 -22.32 -41.50
C ILE A 522 0.86 -22.77 -40.65
N GLY A 523 0.44 -21.98 -39.67
CA GLY A 523 -0.73 -22.31 -38.83
C GLY A 523 -0.82 -21.56 -37.52
N PHE A 524 -1.63 -22.13 -36.63
CA PHE A 524 -2.00 -21.52 -35.37
C PHE A 524 -1.81 -22.47 -34.18
N LEU A 525 -1.49 -21.90 -33.04
CA LEU A 525 -1.46 -22.53 -31.72
C LEU A 525 -2.59 -21.94 -30.91
N ALA A 526 -3.48 -22.77 -30.38
CA ALA A 526 -4.58 -22.34 -29.53
C ALA A 526 -4.34 -22.82 -28.08
N PHE A 527 -4.30 -21.87 -27.19
CA PHE A 527 -4.05 -22.09 -25.77
C PHE A 527 -5.30 -21.85 -24.98
N LEU A 528 -5.61 -22.75 -24.07
CA LEU A 528 -6.66 -22.55 -23.09
C LEU A 528 -6.05 -21.92 -21.83
N ASP A 529 -6.68 -20.84 -21.37
CA ASP A 529 -6.33 -20.13 -20.14
C ASP A 529 -7.56 -20.23 -19.21
N PRO A 530 -7.71 -21.34 -18.47
CA PRO A 530 -8.91 -21.59 -17.70
C PRO A 530 -9.03 -20.59 -16.54
N PRO A 531 -10.24 -20.07 -16.23
CA PRO A 531 -10.43 -19.26 -15.04
C PRO A 531 -10.10 -20.07 -13.78
N LYS A 532 -9.64 -19.35 -12.74
CA LYS A 532 -9.42 -19.98 -11.43
C LYS A 532 -10.73 -20.48 -10.86
N PRO A 533 -10.77 -21.67 -10.24
CA PRO A 533 -11.99 -22.21 -9.65
C PRO A 533 -12.63 -21.28 -8.60
N SER A 534 -11.82 -20.53 -7.86
CA SER A 534 -12.26 -19.58 -6.83
C SER A 534 -12.72 -18.22 -7.38
N ALA A 535 -12.43 -17.89 -8.65
CA ALA A 535 -12.65 -16.55 -9.18
C ALA A 535 -14.13 -16.15 -9.19
N ALA A 536 -15.02 -17.04 -9.63
CA ALA A 536 -16.45 -16.76 -9.68
C ALA A 536 -17.06 -16.52 -8.29
N GLU A 537 -16.67 -17.32 -7.30
CA GLU A 537 -17.15 -17.15 -5.93
C GLU A 537 -16.60 -15.88 -5.29
N ALA A 538 -15.32 -15.58 -5.48
CA ALA A 538 -14.69 -14.36 -4.97
C ALA A 538 -15.31 -13.09 -5.57
N ILE A 539 -15.61 -13.08 -6.89
CA ILE A 539 -16.28 -11.96 -7.54
C ILE A 539 -17.69 -11.77 -6.99
N LYS A 540 -18.44 -12.86 -6.80
CA LYS A 540 -19.77 -12.80 -6.19
C LYS A 540 -19.72 -12.21 -4.78
N GLN A 541 -18.79 -12.64 -3.94
CA GLN A 541 -18.62 -12.12 -2.59
C GLN A 541 -18.19 -10.65 -2.58
N LEU A 542 -17.25 -10.24 -3.46
CA LEU A 542 -16.91 -8.84 -3.63
C LEU A 542 -18.11 -7.97 -4.00
N HIS A 543 -18.98 -8.45 -4.89
CA HIS A 543 -20.25 -7.78 -5.22
C HIS A 543 -21.19 -7.68 -4.00
N GLU A 544 -21.33 -8.74 -3.21
CA GLU A 544 -22.11 -8.71 -1.96
C GLU A 544 -21.58 -7.68 -0.95
N TYR A 545 -20.28 -7.44 -0.98
CA TYR A 545 -19.62 -6.37 -0.20
C TYR A 545 -19.61 -5.01 -0.92
N GLY A 546 -20.30 -4.88 -2.06
CA GLY A 546 -20.43 -3.62 -2.80
C GLY A 546 -19.15 -3.17 -3.50
N VAL A 547 -18.34 -4.12 -3.94
CA VAL A 547 -17.17 -3.87 -4.81
C VAL A 547 -17.52 -4.34 -6.22
N GLU A 548 -17.60 -3.42 -7.16
CA GLU A 548 -17.80 -3.72 -8.58
C GLU A 548 -16.48 -4.15 -9.21
N VAL A 549 -16.48 -5.25 -9.96
CA VAL A 549 -15.27 -5.76 -10.64
C VAL A 549 -15.33 -5.41 -12.12
N LYS A 550 -14.26 -4.76 -12.63
CA LYS A 550 -14.08 -4.41 -14.04
C LYS A 550 -12.81 -5.05 -14.60
N ILE A 551 -12.91 -5.65 -15.80
CA ILE A 551 -11.75 -6.27 -16.47
C ILE A 551 -11.10 -5.25 -17.41
N LEU A 552 -9.80 -5.00 -17.24
CA LEU A 552 -8.98 -4.14 -18.08
C LEU A 552 -7.84 -4.95 -18.69
N SER A 553 -8.01 -5.41 -19.93
CA SER A 553 -7.08 -6.34 -20.58
C SER A 553 -6.54 -5.84 -21.92
N GLY A 554 -5.29 -6.18 -22.24
CA GLY A 554 -4.73 -6.02 -23.59
C GLY A 554 -5.19 -7.08 -24.58
N ASP A 555 -5.90 -8.12 -24.12
CA ASP A 555 -6.35 -9.24 -24.95
C ASP A 555 -7.55 -8.87 -25.86
N ASN A 556 -7.87 -9.76 -26.80
CA ASN A 556 -9.00 -9.63 -27.72
C ASN A 556 -10.33 -9.60 -26.98
N ASP A 557 -11.27 -8.78 -27.44
CA ASP A 557 -12.59 -8.56 -26.85
C ASP A 557 -13.40 -9.86 -26.68
N ILE A 558 -13.32 -10.77 -27.65
CA ILE A 558 -14.04 -12.05 -27.63
C ILE A 558 -13.55 -12.92 -26.46
N VAL A 559 -12.25 -12.98 -26.25
CA VAL A 559 -11.64 -13.76 -25.14
C VAL A 559 -11.97 -13.14 -23.79
N VAL A 560 -11.88 -11.81 -23.67
CA VAL A 560 -12.21 -11.09 -22.42
C VAL A 560 -13.66 -11.31 -22.04
N LYS A 561 -14.59 -11.23 -22.99
CA LYS A 561 -16.02 -11.52 -22.77
C LYS A 561 -16.29 -12.97 -22.40
N ALA A 562 -15.57 -13.92 -23.01
CA ALA A 562 -15.74 -15.34 -22.70
C ALA A 562 -15.34 -15.63 -21.24
N ILE A 563 -14.20 -15.13 -20.80
CA ILE A 563 -13.73 -15.27 -19.41
C ILE A 563 -14.65 -14.51 -18.45
N GLY A 564 -15.05 -13.26 -18.78
CA GLY A 564 -15.97 -12.46 -17.95
C GLY A 564 -17.25 -13.21 -17.63
N ARG A 565 -17.87 -13.84 -18.63
CA ARG A 565 -19.08 -14.67 -18.44
C ARG A 565 -18.84 -15.87 -17.55
N GLN A 566 -17.71 -16.57 -17.70
CA GLN A 566 -17.36 -17.74 -16.90
C GLN A 566 -17.17 -17.39 -15.42
N VAL A 567 -16.67 -16.19 -15.11
CA VAL A 567 -16.48 -15.73 -13.73
C VAL A 567 -17.64 -14.90 -13.18
N GLY A 568 -18.75 -14.78 -13.94
CA GLY A 568 -19.99 -14.13 -13.48
C GLY A 568 -20.02 -12.61 -13.59
N ILE A 569 -19.14 -12.01 -14.43
CA ILE A 569 -19.17 -10.56 -14.74
C ILE A 569 -20.13 -10.33 -15.92
N ASP A 570 -20.96 -9.29 -15.84
CA ASP A 570 -21.79 -8.87 -16.95
C ASP A 570 -20.93 -8.33 -18.10
N THR A 571 -20.99 -8.96 -19.26
CA THR A 571 -20.21 -8.62 -20.44
C THR A 571 -21.03 -7.90 -21.52
N SER A 572 -22.25 -7.45 -21.18
CA SER A 572 -23.14 -6.76 -22.12
C SER A 572 -22.59 -5.43 -22.60
N TYR A 573 -21.86 -4.74 -21.73
CA TYR A 573 -21.20 -3.46 -22.04
C TYR A 573 -19.68 -3.66 -22.08
N SER A 574 -19.11 -3.50 -23.27
CA SER A 574 -17.67 -3.56 -23.48
C SER A 574 -17.18 -2.40 -24.34
N LEU A 575 -15.90 -2.02 -24.12
CA LEU A 575 -15.17 -1.04 -24.89
C LEU A 575 -13.81 -1.60 -25.30
N THR A 576 -13.40 -1.30 -26.53
CA THR A 576 -12.05 -1.64 -27.01
C THR A 576 -11.13 -0.42 -27.00
N GLY A 577 -9.81 -0.64 -27.00
CA GLY A 577 -8.82 0.44 -27.09
C GLY A 577 -9.08 1.39 -28.27
N PRO A 578 -9.32 0.90 -29.50
CA PRO A 578 -9.71 1.74 -30.66
C PRO A 578 -11.01 2.53 -30.44
N ASP A 579 -12.01 1.97 -29.72
CA ASP A 579 -13.24 2.72 -29.42
C ASP A 579 -12.93 3.92 -28.53
N ILE A 580 -12.05 3.74 -27.54
CA ILE A 580 -11.64 4.80 -26.60
C ILE A 580 -10.90 5.93 -27.35
N GLU A 581 -10.04 5.63 -28.30
CA GLU A 581 -9.32 6.63 -29.10
C GLU A 581 -10.23 7.49 -29.97
N ASN A 582 -11.36 6.94 -30.40
CA ASN A 582 -12.31 7.62 -31.27
C ASN A 582 -13.43 8.37 -30.51
N MET A 583 -13.51 8.28 -29.18
CA MET A 583 -14.52 8.95 -28.36
C MET A 583 -14.06 10.31 -27.85
N ASP A 584 -14.99 11.25 -27.75
CA ASP A 584 -14.77 12.48 -27.00
C ASP A 584 -14.77 12.23 -25.49
N GLU A 585 -14.12 13.10 -24.72
CA GLU A 585 -13.91 12.93 -23.29
C GLU A 585 -15.22 12.80 -22.49
N THR A 586 -16.27 13.52 -22.86
CA THR A 586 -17.58 13.49 -22.20
C THR A 586 -18.27 12.14 -22.38
N THR A 587 -18.33 11.66 -23.61
CA THR A 587 -18.89 10.34 -23.96
C THR A 587 -18.09 9.22 -23.31
N LEU A 588 -16.75 9.32 -23.29
CA LEU A 588 -15.89 8.35 -22.64
C LEU A 588 -16.17 8.27 -21.14
N LYS A 589 -16.30 9.41 -20.44
CA LYS A 589 -16.63 9.44 -19.01
C LYS A 589 -17.95 8.76 -18.67
N GLU A 590 -18.98 8.94 -19.51
CA GLU A 590 -20.27 8.27 -19.31
C GLU A 590 -20.18 6.76 -19.58
N ARG A 591 -19.48 6.38 -20.65
CA ARG A 591 -19.35 4.97 -21.04
C ARG A 591 -18.52 4.16 -20.06
N VAL A 592 -17.42 4.71 -19.53
CA VAL A 592 -16.56 4.06 -18.53
C VAL A 592 -17.34 3.70 -17.26
N LYS A 593 -18.31 4.53 -16.87
CA LYS A 593 -19.16 4.26 -15.72
C LYS A 593 -19.93 2.95 -15.82
N THR A 594 -20.51 2.67 -17.00
CA THR A 594 -21.38 1.50 -17.22
C THR A 594 -20.65 0.28 -17.76
N THR A 595 -19.45 0.47 -18.32
CA THR A 595 -18.66 -0.61 -18.92
C THR A 595 -17.96 -1.45 -17.86
N THR A 596 -18.04 -2.76 -17.99
CA THR A 596 -17.42 -3.74 -17.10
C THR A 596 -16.21 -4.45 -17.73
N CYS A 597 -16.17 -4.54 -19.06
CA CYS A 597 -15.11 -5.22 -19.82
C CYS A 597 -14.42 -4.26 -20.78
N PHE A 598 -13.12 -4.10 -20.63
CA PHE A 598 -12.27 -3.31 -21.51
C PHE A 598 -11.22 -4.22 -22.13
N SER A 599 -11.06 -4.16 -23.45
CA SER A 599 -10.22 -5.07 -24.23
C SER A 599 -9.32 -4.33 -25.21
N LYS A 600 -8.26 -4.98 -25.69
CA LYS A 600 -7.24 -4.38 -26.58
C LYS A 600 -6.66 -3.07 -26.02
N LEU A 601 -6.53 -2.95 -24.71
CA LEU A 601 -6.04 -1.73 -24.07
C LEU A 601 -4.52 -1.63 -24.11
N THR A 602 -4.04 -0.42 -24.35
CA THR A 602 -2.65 -0.03 -24.08
C THR A 602 -2.47 0.28 -22.58
N PRO A 603 -1.24 0.27 -22.03
CA PRO A 603 -0.98 0.67 -20.65
C PRO A 603 -1.48 2.09 -20.31
N LEU A 604 -1.38 3.03 -21.24
CA LEU A 604 -1.87 4.41 -21.07
C LEU A 604 -3.40 4.46 -20.97
N GLN A 605 -4.10 3.68 -21.79
CA GLN A 605 -5.57 3.60 -21.73
C GLN A 605 -6.05 2.97 -20.42
N LYS A 606 -5.34 1.99 -19.86
CA LYS A 606 -5.63 1.46 -18.51
C LYS A 606 -5.57 2.57 -17.45
N THR A 607 -4.52 3.39 -17.46
CA THR A 607 -4.39 4.55 -16.55
C THR A 607 -5.46 5.61 -16.75
N GLN A 608 -5.83 5.90 -17.99
CA GLN A 608 -6.90 6.85 -18.33
C GLN A 608 -8.25 6.41 -17.77
N ILE A 609 -8.62 5.14 -17.92
CA ILE A 609 -9.87 4.57 -17.37
C ILE A 609 -9.88 4.70 -15.84
N ILE A 610 -8.78 4.36 -15.17
CA ILE A 610 -8.65 4.48 -13.71
C ILE A 610 -8.84 5.94 -13.28
N SER A 611 -8.17 6.89 -13.95
CA SER A 611 -8.31 8.32 -13.65
C SER A 611 -9.75 8.80 -13.80
N ILE A 612 -10.45 8.39 -14.87
CA ILE A 612 -11.86 8.75 -15.08
C ILE A 612 -12.74 8.20 -13.95
N LEU A 613 -12.52 6.95 -13.52
CA LEU A 613 -13.26 6.36 -12.41
C LEU A 613 -13.01 7.11 -11.10
N GLN A 614 -11.77 7.54 -10.85
CA GLN A 614 -11.40 8.33 -9.67
C GLN A 614 -12.03 9.74 -9.70
N GLU A 615 -12.08 10.41 -10.87
CA GLU A 615 -12.77 11.70 -11.04
C GLU A 615 -14.27 11.59 -10.74
N GLN A 616 -14.87 10.42 -10.96
CA GLN A 616 -16.27 10.11 -10.61
C GLN A 616 -16.44 9.76 -9.13
N GLU A 617 -15.48 10.15 -8.29
CA GLU A 617 -15.48 9.91 -6.86
C GLU A 617 -15.43 8.41 -6.47
N ASN A 618 -14.93 7.50 -7.31
CA ASN A 618 -14.71 6.12 -6.91
C ASN A 618 -13.36 5.93 -6.22
N THR A 619 -13.30 4.97 -5.32
CA THR A 619 -12.04 4.45 -4.76
C THR A 619 -11.66 3.20 -5.54
N VAL A 620 -10.68 3.33 -6.40
CA VAL A 620 -10.33 2.33 -7.41
C VAL A 620 -9.13 1.51 -6.96
N GLY A 621 -9.31 0.20 -6.83
CA GLY A 621 -8.22 -0.76 -6.76
C GLY A 621 -7.84 -1.26 -8.15
N PHE A 622 -6.57 -1.52 -8.37
CA PHE A 622 -6.10 -2.20 -9.58
C PHE A 622 -5.25 -3.42 -9.22
N LEU A 623 -5.61 -4.57 -9.77
CA LEU A 623 -4.89 -5.83 -9.58
C LEU A 623 -4.22 -6.25 -10.89
N GLY A 624 -2.88 -6.36 -10.86
CA GLY A 624 -2.07 -6.73 -12.01
C GLY A 624 -0.72 -7.33 -11.64
N ASP A 625 -0.15 -8.11 -12.55
CA ASP A 625 1.11 -8.84 -12.34
C ASP A 625 2.16 -8.63 -13.45
N GLY A 626 1.79 -7.93 -14.53
CA GLY A 626 2.62 -7.69 -15.69
C GLY A 626 3.33 -6.32 -15.72
N ILE A 627 4.29 -6.18 -16.63
CA ILE A 627 5.00 -4.91 -16.89
C ILE A 627 4.00 -3.82 -17.31
N ASN A 628 3.01 -4.19 -18.14
CA ASN A 628 1.99 -3.30 -18.68
C ASN A 628 1.07 -2.70 -17.62
N ASP A 629 1.09 -3.26 -16.41
CA ASP A 629 0.23 -2.89 -15.30
C ASP A 629 0.86 -1.88 -14.34
N ALA A 630 2.19 -1.70 -14.40
CA ALA A 630 2.93 -0.87 -13.46
C ALA A 630 2.40 0.58 -13.36
N ALA A 631 2.05 1.19 -14.50
CA ALA A 631 1.48 2.53 -14.53
C ALA A 631 0.07 2.58 -13.92
N ALA A 632 -0.77 1.58 -14.20
CA ALA A 632 -2.11 1.44 -13.66
C ALA A 632 -2.10 1.17 -12.15
N LEU A 633 -1.15 0.35 -11.66
CA LEU A 633 -0.91 0.09 -10.23
C LEU A 633 -0.58 1.37 -9.47
N ARG A 634 0.28 2.23 -10.02
CA ARG A 634 0.64 3.53 -9.40
C ARG A 634 -0.47 4.57 -9.47
N GLN A 635 -1.28 4.56 -10.54
CA GLN A 635 -2.38 5.50 -10.73
C GLN A 635 -3.55 5.21 -9.81
N SER A 636 -3.83 3.94 -9.53
CA SER A 636 -4.95 3.53 -8.69
C SER A 636 -4.83 4.02 -7.24
N ASP A 637 -5.95 4.11 -6.52
CA ASP A 637 -5.94 4.43 -5.08
C ASP A 637 -5.31 3.30 -4.27
N ILE A 638 -5.34 2.07 -4.81
CA ILE A 638 -4.70 0.89 -4.23
C ILE A 638 -4.14 0.04 -5.37
N GLY A 639 -2.82 0.03 -5.52
CA GLY A 639 -2.13 -0.92 -6.37
C GLY A 639 -2.00 -2.29 -5.67
N ILE A 640 -2.48 -3.34 -6.29
CA ILE A 640 -2.47 -4.71 -5.75
C ILE A 640 -1.71 -5.60 -6.73
N SER A 641 -0.72 -6.34 -6.23
CA SER A 641 0.01 -7.31 -7.05
C SER A 641 0.14 -8.65 -6.33
N VAL A 642 0.76 -9.62 -6.96
CA VAL A 642 0.97 -10.96 -6.41
C VAL A 642 2.47 -11.23 -6.25
N ASP A 643 2.83 -12.15 -5.36
CA ASP A 643 4.25 -12.47 -5.07
C ASP A 643 5.01 -12.97 -6.30
N SER A 644 4.34 -13.69 -7.20
CA SER A 644 4.92 -14.20 -8.45
C SER A 644 4.87 -13.19 -9.62
N ALA A 645 4.45 -11.95 -9.38
CA ALA A 645 4.46 -10.90 -10.39
C ALA A 645 5.88 -10.47 -10.76
N VAL A 646 6.02 -9.82 -11.91
CA VAL A 646 7.29 -9.18 -12.30
C VAL A 646 7.67 -8.07 -11.31
N ASP A 647 8.96 -7.83 -11.12
CA ASP A 647 9.47 -6.95 -10.08
C ASP A 647 8.91 -5.53 -10.14
N ILE A 648 8.77 -4.97 -11.35
CA ILE A 648 8.19 -3.64 -11.52
C ILE A 648 6.73 -3.57 -11.07
N ALA A 649 5.95 -4.63 -11.23
CA ALA A 649 4.57 -4.70 -10.75
C ALA A 649 4.55 -4.77 -9.22
N LYS A 650 5.38 -5.64 -8.61
CA LYS A 650 5.55 -5.71 -7.15
C LYS A 650 6.00 -4.38 -6.55
N GLU A 651 6.95 -3.69 -7.20
CA GLU A 651 7.45 -2.39 -6.74
C GLU A 651 6.40 -1.29 -6.82
N SER A 652 5.58 -1.31 -7.87
CA SER A 652 4.51 -0.33 -8.11
C SER A 652 3.28 -0.55 -7.23
N ALA A 653 3.12 -1.73 -6.62
CA ALA A 653 1.97 -2.08 -5.80
C ALA A 653 2.11 -1.61 -4.34
N ASP A 654 0.98 -1.25 -3.72
CA ASP A 654 0.85 -0.96 -2.29
C ASP A 654 0.67 -2.23 -1.46
N ILE A 655 0.05 -3.26 -2.07
CA ILE A 655 -0.32 -4.51 -1.43
C ILE A 655 0.15 -5.68 -2.30
N ILE A 656 0.72 -6.70 -1.66
CA ILE A 656 1.15 -7.94 -2.30
C ILE A 656 0.35 -9.11 -1.73
N LEU A 657 -0.31 -9.88 -2.60
CA LEU A 657 -0.96 -11.13 -2.25
C LEU A 657 0.07 -12.27 -2.37
N LEU A 658 0.30 -13.01 -1.28
CA LEU A 658 1.24 -14.16 -1.26
C LEU A 658 0.69 -15.38 -1.99
N GLU A 659 -0.60 -15.43 -2.20
CA GLU A 659 -1.28 -16.44 -2.99
C GLU A 659 -2.08 -15.77 -4.10
N LYS A 660 -1.99 -16.29 -5.30
CA LYS A 660 -2.75 -15.79 -6.46
C LYS A 660 -4.22 -16.23 -6.37
N ASP A 661 -4.89 -15.91 -5.26
CA ASP A 661 -6.30 -16.22 -5.04
C ASP A 661 -7.08 -14.95 -4.70
N LEU A 662 -8.19 -14.72 -5.43
CA LEU A 662 -9.08 -13.58 -5.19
C LEU A 662 -9.82 -13.66 -3.85
N MET A 663 -9.92 -14.83 -3.22
CA MET A 663 -10.46 -14.96 -1.86
C MET A 663 -9.56 -14.27 -0.84
N VAL A 664 -8.23 -14.29 -1.05
CA VAL A 664 -7.27 -13.54 -0.21
C VAL A 664 -7.50 -12.04 -0.32
N LEU A 665 -7.88 -11.56 -1.50
CA LEU A 665 -8.23 -10.15 -1.74
C LEU A 665 -9.49 -9.75 -0.96
N GLU A 666 -10.54 -10.57 -1.00
CA GLU A 666 -11.78 -10.34 -0.23
C GLU A 666 -11.49 -10.24 1.26
N ASP A 667 -10.74 -11.18 1.81
CA ASP A 667 -10.29 -11.16 3.20
C ASP A 667 -9.54 -9.85 3.55
N GLY A 668 -8.69 -9.38 2.63
CA GLY A 668 -7.97 -8.13 2.77
C GLY A 668 -8.90 -6.90 2.81
N VAL A 669 -9.89 -6.84 1.93
CA VAL A 669 -10.92 -5.77 1.93
C VAL A 669 -11.67 -5.73 3.25
N LEU A 670 -12.08 -6.89 3.78
CA LEU A 670 -12.77 -6.99 5.06
C LEU A 670 -11.90 -6.53 6.24
N GLU A 671 -10.63 -6.91 6.28
CA GLU A 671 -9.70 -6.44 7.31
C GLU A 671 -9.43 -4.92 7.19
N GLY A 672 -9.33 -4.40 5.97
CA GLY A 672 -9.26 -2.96 5.72
C GLY A 672 -10.48 -2.22 6.28
N ARG A 673 -11.69 -2.73 6.06
CA ARG A 673 -12.95 -2.16 6.62
C ARG A 673 -12.99 -2.22 8.15
N LYS A 674 -12.53 -3.32 8.76
CA LYS A 674 -12.43 -3.43 10.22
C LYS A 674 -11.48 -2.38 10.78
N THR A 675 -10.31 -2.22 10.17
CA THR A 675 -9.30 -1.24 10.55
C THR A 675 -9.86 0.19 10.45
N PHE A 676 -10.45 0.54 9.32
CA PHE A 676 -11.11 1.83 9.11
C PHE A 676 -12.24 2.08 10.13
N GLY A 677 -13.07 1.06 10.37
CA GLY A 677 -14.16 1.14 11.34
C GLY A 677 -13.67 1.42 12.76
N ASN A 678 -12.60 0.78 13.21
CA ASN A 678 -12.04 1.01 14.53
C ASN A 678 -11.41 2.41 14.67
N ILE A 679 -10.76 2.92 13.61
CA ILE A 679 -10.28 4.32 13.58
C ILE A 679 -11.47 5.28 13.71
N ASN A 680 -12.55 5.05 12.97
CA ASN A 680 -13.75 5.88 13.01
C ASN A 680 -14.44 5.85 14.37
N LYS A 681 -14.51 4.67 15.04
CA LYS A 681 -15.00 4.56 16.43
C LYS A 681 -14.22 5.49 17.34
N TYR A 682 -12.89 5.36 17.36
CA TYR A 682 -12.03 6.19 18.20
C TYR A 682 -12.28 7.68 18.00
N ILE A 683 -12.28 8.12 16.74
CA ILE A 683 -12.46 9.54 16.41
C ILE A 683 -13.82 10.06 16.89
N LYS A 684 -14.90 9.30 16.65
CA LYS A 684 -16.25 9.69 17.10
C LYS A 684 -16.36 9.71 18.62
N MET A 685 -15.76 8.75 19.32
CA MET A 685 -15.72 8.69 20.78
C MET A 685 -15.01 9.90 21.37
N THR A 686 -13.76 10.12 20.96
CA THR A 686 -12.94 11.24 21.45
C THR A 686 -13.57 12.59 21.13
N ALA A 687 -14.02 12.80 19.89
CA ALA A 687 -14.62 14.06 19.48
C ALA A 687 -15.91 14.38 20.23
N SER A 688 -16.80 13.39 20.44
CA SER A 688 -18.05 13.61 21.19
C SER A 688 -17.81 13.78 22.69
N SER A 689 -16.88 13.02 23.29
CA SER A 689 -16.52 13.18 24.70
C SER A 689 -15.93 14.54 24.99
N ASN A 690 -14.94 14.97 24.21
CA ASN A 690 -14.32 16.30 24.38
C ASN A 690 -15.34 17.43 24.22
N PHE A 691 -16.27 17.30 23.25
CA PHE A 691 -17.32 18.28 23.04
C PHE A 691 -18.27 18.35 24.23
N GLY A 692 -18.68 17.20 24.79
CA GLY A 692 -19.54 17.15 25.99
C GLY A 692 -18.85 17.75 27.21
N ASN A 693 -17.61 17.33 27.50
CA ASN A 693 -16.86 17.85 28.65
C ASN A 693 -16.76 19.39 28.65
N MET A 694 -16.58 20.00 27.46
CA MET A 694 -16.52 21.44 27.38
C MET A 694 -17.79 22.14 27.80
N PHE A 695 -18.96 21.63 27.37
CA PHE A 695 -20.24 22.19 27.80
C PHE A 695 -20.43 22.01 29.31
N SER A 696 -20.04 20.89 29.87
CA SER A 696 -20.12 20.62 31.31
C SER A 696 -19.27 21.59 32.11
N VAL A 697 -18.02 21.79 31.70
CA VAL A 697 -17.08 22.71 32.32
C VAL A 697 -17.58 24.16 32.21
N MET A 698 -18.04 24.58 31.05
CA MET A 698 -18.57 25.93 30.82
C MET A 698 -19.78 26.21 31.71
N PHE A 699 -20.72 25.25 31.78
CA PHE A 699 -21.90 25.39 32.65
C PHE A 699 -21.50 25.49 34.13
N ALA A 700 -20.65 24.55 34.61
CA ALA A 700 -20.18 24.55 35.98
C ALA A 700 -19.42 25.84 36.35
N SER A 701 -18.56 26.33 35.44
CA SER A 701 -17.79 27.54 35.64
C SER A 701 -18.65 28.78 35.82
N ALA A 702 -19.85 28.81 35.18
CA ALA A 702 -20.78 29.93 35.28
C ALA A 702 -21.58 29.97 36.59
N PHE A 703 -21.87 28.79 37.18
CA PHE A 703 -22.81 28.70 38.31
C PHE A 703 -22.16 28.34 39.64
N LEU A 704 -21.00 27.66 39.64
CA LEU A 704 -20.33 27.27 40.89
C LEU A 704 -19.49 28.42 41.46
N PRO A 705 -19.43 28.63 42.79
CA PRO A 705 -18.63 29.67 43.45
C PRO A 705 -17.14 29.26 43.56
N PHE A 706 -16.78 28.04 43.17
CA PHE A 706 -15.44 27.48 43.18
C PHE A 706 -15.12 26.78 41.85
N LEU A 707 -13.87 26.42 41.61
CA LEU A 707 -13.51 25.67 40.39
C LEU A 707 -14.21 24.30 40.39
N PRO A 708 -14.87 23.94 39.28
CA PRO A 708 -15.61 22.69 39.18
C PRO A 708 -14.70 21.44 39.32
N MET A 709 -13.45 21.57 38.91
CA MET A 709 -12.42 20.54 39.01
C MET A 709 -11.03 21.20 39.03
N MET A 710 -10.09 20.66 39.76
CA MET A 710 -8.70 21.15 39.71
C MET A 710 -8.04 20.75 38.39
N PRO A 711 -7.08 21.55 37.90
CA PRO A 711 -6.30 21.21 36.67
C PRO A 711 -5.75 19.80 36.67
N ILE A 712 -5.20 19.37 37.79
CA ILE A 712 -4.60 18.02 37.96
C ILE A 712 -5.63 16.89 37.79
N HIS A 713 -6.87 17.09 38.29
CA HIS A 713 -7.94 16.12 38.15
C HIS A 713 -8.33 15.90 36.68
N LEU A 714 -8.43 16.99 35.89
CA LEU A 714 -8.72 16.93 34.46
C LEU A 714 -7.62 16.16 33.70
N LEU A 715 -6.37 16.42 34.04
CA LEU A 715 -5.23 15.75 33.39
C LEU A 715 -5.21 14.23 33.71
N ILE A 716 -5.45 13.84 34.95
CA ILE A 716 -5.52 12.43 35.36
C ILE A 716 -6.71 11.75 34.70
N GLN A 717 -7.86 12.40 34.65
CA GLN A 717 -9.08 11.86 34.04
C GLN A 717 -8.85 11.61 32.53
N ASN A 718 -8.27 12.59 31.83
CA ASN A 718 -7.96 12.46 30.41
C ASN A 718 -6.93 11.34 30.14
N LEU A 719 -5.87 11.23 30.96
CA LEU A 719 -4.89 10.16 30.83
C LEU A 719 -5.53 8.78 31.02
N LEU A 720 -6.37 8.59 32.02
CA LEU A 720 -7.08 7.34 32.29
C LEU A 720 -8.06 7.01 31.14
N TYR A 721 -8.78 8.00 30.62
CA TYR A 721 -9.67 7.85 29.48
C TYR A 721 -8.88 7.44 28.23
N ASP A 722 -7.79 8.09 27.91
CA ASP A 722 -6.92 7.75 26.79
C ASP A 722 -6.37 6.32 26.89
N ILE A 723 -5.94 5.91 28.11
CA ILE A 723 -5.51 4.52 28.34
C ILE A 723 -6.65 3.55 28.02
N SER A 724 -7.90 3.86 28.40
CA SER A 724 -9.05 3.01 28.12
C SER A 724 -9.26 2.77 26.62
N GLN A 725 -8.92 3.75 25.78
CA GLN A 725 -9.11 3.71 24.33
C GLN A 725 -7.99 2.99 23.57
N THR A 726 -6.84 2.74 24.20
CA THR A 726 -5.71 2.06 23.54
C THR A 726 -6.05 0.66 23.04
N THR A 727 -7.13 0.08 23.55
CA THR A 727 -7.61 -1.26 23.17
C THR A 727 -8.63 -1.28 22.05
N ILE A 728 -9.12 -0.13 21.57
CA ILE A 728 -10.08 -0.02 20.45
C ILE A 728 -9.60 -0.73 19.17
N PRO A 729 -8.31 -0.70 18.79
CA PRO A 729 -7.80 -1.48 17.66
C PRO A 729 -8.18 -2.97 17.71
N PHE A 730 -8.41 -3.54 18.90
CA PHE A 730 -8.76 -4.94 19.09
C PHE A 730 -10.26 -5.21 19.10
N ASP A 731 -11.10 -4.17 18.96
CA ASP A 731 -12.55 -4.35 18.97
C ASP A 731 -13.08 -4.97 17.68
N ARG A 732 -14.28 -5.55 17.76
CA ARG A 732 -15.01 -6.15 16.63
C ARG A 732 -15.86 -5.10 15.94
N MET A 733 -16.00 -5.23 14.62
CA MET A 733 -16.94 -4.44 13.83
C MET A 733 -18.25 -5.20 13.64
N ASP A 734 -19.34 -4.44 13.58
CA ASP A 734 -20.65 -5.01 13.25
C ASP A 734 -20.67 -5.49 11.79
N PRO A 735 -21.25 -6.68 11.48
CA PRO A 735 -21.27 -7.23 10.12
C PRO A 735 -21.90 -6.29 9.08
N GLU A 736 -22.90 -5.50 9.50
CA GLU A 736 -23.58 -4.54 8.62
C GLU A 736 -22.65 -3.40 8.16
N PHE A 737 -21.67 -3.05 8.99
CA PHE A 737 -20.65 -2.06 8.62
C PHE A 737 -19.72 -2.59 7.51
N LEU A 738 -19.40 -3.88 7.55
CA LEU A 738 -18.47 -4.53 6.63
C LEU A 738 -19.07 -4.74 5.22
N ARG A 739 -20.41 -4.73 5.08
CA ARG A 739 -21.10 -5.02 3.82
C ARG A 739 -20.92 -3.95 2.74
N LYS A 740 -20.61 -2.70 3.11
CA LYS A 740 -20.52 -1.59 2.16
C LYS A 740 -19.22 -0.84 2.33
N PRO A 741 -18.59 -0.37 1.24
CA PRO A 741 -17.45 0.51 1.31
C PRO A 741 -17.84 1.82 2.01
N ARG A 742 -16.93 2.35 2.82
CA ARG A 742 -17.13 3.59 3.58
C ARG A 742 -15.99 4.54 3.29
N ARG A 743 -16.34 5.82 3.11
CA ARG A 743 -15.39 6.90 2.94
C ARG A 743 -15.35 7.79 4.18
N TRP A 744 -14.30 8.55 4.28
CA TRP A 744 -14.13 9.53 5.33
C TRP A 744 -15.07 10.73 5.08
N ASP A 745 -15.97 11.00 6.03
CA ASP A 745 -16.89 12.15 5.97
C ASP A 745 -16.75 13.05 7.22
N ALA A 746 -16.07 14.18 7.05
CA ALA A 746 -15.91 15.16 8.13
C ALA A 746 -17.25 15.83 8.52
N SER A 747 -18.24 15.87 7.62
CA SER A 747 -19.55 16.46 7.90
C SER A 747 -20.38 15.56 8.83
N ASP A 748 -20.24 14.25 8.70
CA ASP A 748 -20.86 13.28 9.60
C ASP A 748 -20.28 13.39 11.01
N LEU A 749 -18.96 13.56 11.13
CA LEU A 749 -18.33 13.77 12.43
C LEU A 749 -18.86 15.03 13.14
N LYS A 750 -18.96 16.16 12.41
CA LYS A 750 -19.51 17.41 12.96
C LYS A 750 -20.94 17.21 13.48
N ARG A 751 -21.80 16.53 12.70
CA ARG A 751 -23.17 16.22 13.11
C ARG A 751 -23.17 15.32 14.35
N PHE A 752 -22.32 14.29 14.34
CA PHE A 752 -22.19 13.37 15.46
C PHE A 752 -21.82 14.07 16.77
N MET A 753 -20.83 14.97 16.74
CA MET A 753 -20.42 15.78 17.89
C MET A 753 -21.57 16.61 18.44
N ILE A 754 -22.33 17.29 17.58
CA ILE A 754 -23.41 18.19 18.00
C ILE A 754 -24.57 17.43 18.64
N TYR A 755 -24.92 16.25 18.15
CA TYR A 755 -26.08 15.50 18.67
C TYR A 755 -25.74 14.54 19.80
N ILE A 756 -24.55 13.98 19.83
CA ILE A 756 -24.14 12.95 20.81
C ILE A 756 -23.34 13.56 21.97
N GLY A 757 -22.48 14.56 21.68
CA GLY A 757 -21.63 15.18 22.70
C GLY A 757 -22.41 15.74 23.91
N PRO A 758 -23.46 16.57 23.72
CA PRO A 758 -24.19 17.17 24.83
C PRO A 758 -24.92 16.19 25.74
N ILE A 759 -25.04 14.91 25.37
CA ILE A 759 -25.72 13.92 26.21
C ILE A 759 -25.01 13.75 27.54
N SER A 760 -23.66 13.64 27.54
CA SER A 760 -22.89 13.55 28.79
C SER A 760 -23.08 14.76 29.65
N SER A 761 -23.07 15.97 29.06
CA SER A 761 -23.24 17.22 29.79
C SER A 761 -24.56 17.30 30.57
N ILE A 762 -25.64 16.71 30.05
CA ILE A 762 -26.93 16.62 30.79
C ILE A 762 -26.73 15.88 32.11
N PHE A 763 -25.99 14.79 32.12
CA PHE A 763 -25.76 13.95 33.29
C PHE A 763 -24.69 14.52 34.22
N ASP A 764 -23.69 15.23 33.66
CA ASP A 764 -22.77 16.05 34.46
C ASP A 764 -23.56 17.12 35.26
N ILE A 765 -24.50 17.82 34.61
CA ILE A 765 -25.38 18.81 35.29
C ILE A 765 -26.25 18.13 36.35
N VAL A 766 -26.81 16.96 36.05
CA VAL A 766 -27.57 16.17 37.08
C VAL A 766 -26.66 15.82 38.29
N THR A 767 -25.43 15.44 38.02
CA THR A 767 -24.43 15.18 39.09
C THR A 767 -24.16 16.44 39.90
N TYR A 768 -24.01 17.61 39.27
CA TYR A 768 -23.85 18.90 39.98
C TYR A 768 -25.05 19.17 40.91
N LEU A 769 -26.28 18.96 40.42
CA LEU A 769 -27.47 19.13 41.22
C LEU A 769 -27.55 18.17 42.39
N VAL A 770 -27.16 16.89 42.17
CA VAL A 770 -27.10 15.91 43.26
C VAL A 770 -26.03 16.28 44.31
N MET A 771 -24.82 16.67 43.86
CA MET A 771 -23.78 17.12 44.78
C MET A 771 -24.19 18.37 45.53
N TRP A 772 -24.85 19.34 44.89
CA TRP A 772 -25.25 20.60 45.47
C TRP A 772 -26.43 20.46 46.46
N HIS A 773 -27.51 19.79 46.04
CA HIS A 773 -28.76 19.75 46.82
C HIS A 773 -28.89 18.53 47.73
N VAL A 774 -28.37 17.37 47.33
CA VAL A 774 -28.53 16.13 48.08
C VAL A 774 -27.38 15.93 49.08
N LEU A 775 -26.16 16.22 48.64
CA LEU A 775 -24.93 16.06 49.46
C LEU A 775 -24.49 17.38 50.11
N GLY A 776 -25.15 18.50 49.83
CA GLY A 776 -24.88 19.79 50.48
C GLY A 776 -23.56 20.45 50.09
N CYS A 777 -22.96 20.06 48.98
CA CYS A 777 -21.68 20.61 48.49
C CYS A 777 -21.90 21.95 47.80
N ASN A 778 -22.34 22.95 48.52
CA ASN A 778 -22.72 24.25 48.00
C ASN A 778 -21.83 25.43 48.46
N SER A 779 -20.76 25.13 49.13
CA SER A 779 -19.78 26.09 49.65
C SER A 779 -18.34 25.71 49.28
N PRO A 780 -17.39 26.67 49.28
CA PRO A 780 -15.97 26.40 49.00
C PRO A 780 -15.36 25.34 49.96
N GLU A 781 -15.88 25.24 51.17
CA GLU A 781 -15.40 24.23 52.17
C GLU A 781 -15.68 22.78 51.71
N HIS A 782 -16.72 22.57 50.90
CA HIS A 782 -17.09 21.25 50.37
C HIS A 782 -16.61 21.03 48.93
N GLN A 783 -15.74 21.92 48.41
CA GLN A 783 -15.23 21.86 47.04
C GLN A 783 -14.59 20.52 46.70
N SER A 784 -13.71 19.99 47.57
CA SER A 784 -13.03 18.71 47.37
C SER A 784 -13.97 17.53 47.22
N LEU A 785 -15.06 17.52 47.99
CA LEU A 785 -16.09 16.48 47.91
C LEU A 785 -16.89 16.57 46.61
N PHE A 786 -17.24 17.79 46.17
CA PHE A 786 -17.89 18.08 44.90
C PHE A 786 -17.02 17.60 43.72
N GLN A 787 -15.77 17.97 43.72
CA GLN A 787 -14.79 17.60 42.70
C GLN A 787 -14.60 16.08 42.64
N SER A 788 -14.57 15.38 43.80
CA SER A 788 -14.48 13.91 43.84
C SER A 788 -15.70 13.24 43.22
N GLY A 789 -16.91 13.77 43.47
CA GLY A 789 -18.12 13.24 42.87
C GLY A 789 -18.12 13.36 41.35
N TRP A 790 -17.82 14.53 40.85
CA TRP A 790 -17.78 14.73 39.40
C TRP A 790 -16.58 13.99 38.73
N PHE A 791 -15.44 13.88 39.43
CA PHE A 791 -14.30 13.11 38.91
C PHE A 791 -14.68 11.64 38.65
N ILE A 792 -15.35 10.98 39.62
CA ILE A 792 -15.80 9.59 39.42
C ILE A 792 -16.84 9.49 38.31
N GLU A 793 -17.91 10.31 38.40
CA GLU A 793 -18.99 10.25 37.41
C GLU A 793 -18.48 10.53 35.99
N GLY A 794 -17.70 11.59 35.81
CA GLY A 794 -17.18 11.97 34.51
C GLY A 794 -16.26 10.90 33.90
N LEU A 795 -15.39 10.27 34.70
CA LEU A 795 -14.55 9.16 34.20
C LEU A 795 -15.37 7.93 33.83
N LEU A 796 -16.39 7.58 34.63
CA LEU A 796 -17.26 6.43 34.38
C LEU A 796 -18.14 6.66 33.14
N SER A 797 -18.77 7.84 33.01
CA SER A 797 -19.61 8.17 31.85
C SER A 797 -18.79 8.19 30.56
N GLN A 798 -17.58 8.79 30.57
CA GLN A 798 -16.66 8.79 29.45
C GLN A 798 -16.18 7.37 29.07
N THR A 799 -15.97 6.49 30.04
CA THR A 799 -15.58 5.12 29.79
C THR A 799 -16.74 4.27 29.27
N LEU A 800 -17.96 4.51 29.77
CA LEU A 800 -19.17 3.83 29.29
C LEU A 800 -19.54 4.20 27.87
N ILE A 801 -19.30 5.46 27.45
CA ILE A 801 -19.60 5.91 26.08
C ILE A 801 -18.84 5.09 25.04
N VAL A 802 -17.65 4.57 25.35
CA VAL A 802 -16.89 3.66 24.51
C VAL A 802 -17.77 2.46 24.11
N HIS A 803 -18.46 1.86 25.06
CA HIS A 803 -19.35 0.73 24.80
C HIS A 803 -20.61 1.13 24.04
N MET A 804 -21.13 2.34 24.28
CA MET A 804 -22.35 2.85 23.62
C MET A 804 -22.12 3.21 22.14
N ILE A 805 -21.00 3.84 21.82
CA ILE A 805 -20.70 4.32 20.47
C ILE A 805 -20.17 3.21 19.56
N ARG A 806 -19.41 2.24 20.09
CA ARG A 806 -18.71 1.21 19.30
C ARG A 806 -19.58 0.36 18.37
N THR A 807 -20.86 0.33 18.57
CA THR A 807 -21.80 -0.53 17.84
C THR A 807 -23.11 0.18 17.53
N ARG A 808 -23.71 -0.17 16.40
CA ARG A 808 -25.10 0.24 16.07
C ARG A 808 -26.14 -0.45 16.94
N LYS A 809 -25.82 -1.64 17.45
CA LYS A 809 -26.69 -2.52 18.24
C LYS A 809 -26.77 -2.08 19.71
N ILE A 810 -27.61 -2.74 20.50
CA ILE A 810 -27.65 -2.52 21.94
C ILE A 810 -26.38 -3.11 22.55
N PRO A 811 -25.56 -2.29 23.24
CA PRO A 811 -24.33 -2.75 23.88
C PRO A 811 -24.61 -3.82 24.93
N PHE A 812 -23.64 -4.69 25.16
CA PHE A 812 -23.67 -5.83 26.11
C PHE A 812 -24.70 -6.91 25.80
N ILE A 813 -25.87 -6.56 25.25
CA ILE A 813 -26.96 -7.51 24.94
C ILE A 813 -26.79 -8.08 23.53
N GLN A 814 -26.77 -7.22 22.51
CA GLN A 814 -26.72 -7.63 21.10
C GLN A 814 -25.29 -7.62 20.52
N SER A 815 -24.40 -6.79 21.07
CA SER A 815 -23.01 -6.68 20.63
C SER A 815 -22.10 -6.48 21.84
N ARG A 816 -21.23 -7.47 22.09
CA ARG A 816 -20.19 -7.38 23.12
C ARG A 816 -18.88 -6.88 22.53
N ALA A 817 -18.19 -6.02 23.29
CA ALA A 817 -16.82 -5.66 23.01
C ALA A 817 -15.90 -6.88 23.20
N THR A 818 -14.69 -6.78 22.63
CA THR A 818 -13.67 -7.81 22.90
C THR A 818 -13.14 -7.73 24.32
N TRP A 819 -12.59 -8.84 24.82
CA TRP A 819 -12.05 -8.91 26.18
C TRP A 819 -11.00 -7.84 26.51
N PRO A 820 -10.06 -7.48 25.61
CA PRO A 820 -9.14 -6.38 25.87
C PRO A 820 -9.84 -5.04 26.13
N VAL A 821 -10.91 -4.73 25.38
CA VAL A 821 -11.68 -3.49 25.57
C VAL A 821 -12.44 -3.54 26.91
N ILE A 822 -13.14 -4.64 27.20
CA ILE A 822 -13.88 -4.80 28.46
C ILE A 822 -12.92 -4.73 29.64
N GLY A 823 -11.80 -5.47 29.59
CA GLY A 823 -10.84 -5.52 30.68
C GLY A 823 -10.21 -4.16 30.98
N MET A 824 -9.80 -3.42 29.92
CA MET A 824 -9.17 -2.12 30.12
C MET A 824 -10.16 -1.06 30.60
N THR A 825 -11.37 -1.01 30.03
CA THR A 825 -12.40 -0.07 30.47
C THR A 825 -12.83 -0.35 31.90
N THR A 826 -13.00 -1.63 32.31
CA THR A 826 -13.31 -2.01 33.67
C THR A 826 -12.20 -1.63 34.65
N LEU A 827 -10.94 -1.88 34.25
CA LEU A 827 -9.76 -1.51 35.06
C LEU A 827 -9.74 0.01 35.32
N VAL A 828 -9.92 0.81 34.28
CA VAL A 828 -9.95 2.29 34.40
C VAL A 828 -11.10 2.76 35.28
N MET A 829 -12.29 2.17 35.14
CA MET A 829 -13.45 2.48 36.00
C MET A 829 -13.15 2.17 37.48
N VAL A 830 -12.54 1.02 37.76
CA VAL A 830 -12.19 0.63 39.14
C VAL A 830 -11.13 1.60 39.69
N ILE A 831 -10.10 1.92 38.93
CA ILE A 831 -9.07 2.90 39.34
C ILE A 831 -9.74 4.25 39.66
N GLY A 832 -10.63 4.73 38.80
CA GLY A 832 -11.33 6.01 38.99
C GLY A 832 -12.17 6.05 40.24
N ILE A 833 -12.85 4.95 40.58
CA ILE A 833 -13.64 4.85 41.83
C ILE A 833 -12.70 4.81 43.05
N VAL A 834 -11.58 4.14 42.98
CA VAL A 834 -10.66 3.90 44.10
C VAL A 834 -9.81 5.13 44.45
N ILE A 835 -9.41 5.91 43.43
CA ILE A 835 -8.49 7.07 43.64
C ILE A 835 -8.92 7.98 44.80
N PRO A 836 -10.17 8.50 44.88
CA PRO A 836 -10.56 9.40 45.98
C PRO A 836 -10.47 8.79 47.38
N PHE A 837 -10.38 7.47 47.49
CA PHE A 837 -10.28 6.74 48.77
C PHE A 837 -8.83 6.41 49.17
N THR A 838 -7.86 6.86 48.37
CA THR A 838 -6.44 6.60 48.61
C THR A 838 -5.72 7.84 49.15
N SER A 839 -4.56 7.64 49.78
CA SER A 839 -3.66 8.74 50.16
C SER A 839 -3.23 9.56 48.97
N PHE A 840 -3.10 8.95 47.80
CA PHE A 840 -2.83 9.64 46.54
C PHE A 840 -3.99 10.57 46.18
N GLY A 841 -5.23 10.13 46.27
CA GLY A 841 -6.41 10.98 46.02
C GLY A 841 -6.44 12.19 46.95
N ALA A 842 -6.16 11.96 48.23
CA ALA A 842 -6.07 13.04 49.19
C ALA A 842 -4.97 14.06 48.88
N SER A 843 -3.79 13.59 48.41
CA SER A 843 -2.67 14.48 48.06
C SER A 843 -2.94 15.37 46.84
N ILE A 844 -3.90 15.02 46.00
CA ILE A 844 -4.35 15.83 44.84
C ILE A 844 -5.63 16.62 45.11
N GLY A 845 -6.08 16.65 46.37
CA GLY A 845 -7.26 17.42 46.78
C GLY A 845 -8.61 16.71 46.59
N LEU A 846 -8.62 15.40 46.35
CA LEU A 846 -9.85 14.61 46.32
C LEU A 846 -10.20 14.09 47.72
N GLN A 847 -11.46 13.93 47.97
CA GLN A 847 -12.00 13.46 49.26
C GLN A 847 -12.85 12.20 49.06
N ALA A 848 -12.80 11.28 50.02
CA ALA A 848 -13.61 10.08 50.02
C ALA A 848 -15.12 10.40 50.03
N LEU A 849 -15.87 9.81 49.12
CA LEU A 849 -17.28 10.03 48.95
C LEU A 849 -18.10 9.18 49.94
N PRO A 850 -19.23 9.72 50.48
CA PRO A 850 -20.11 8.95 51.32
C PRO A 850 -20.82 7.85 50.50
N LEU A 851 -21.15 6.72 51.17
CA LEU A 851 -21.81 5.60 50.51
C LEU A 851 -23.19 5.96 49.92
N SER A 852 -23.83 7.03 50.41
CA SER A 852 -25.08 7.55 49.87
C SER A 852 -24.97 8.14 48.46
N TYR A 853 -23.75 8.47 47.98
CA TYR A 853 -23.50 8.93 46.62
C TYR A 853 -23.68 7.82 45.57
N PHE A 854 -23.22 6.60 45.85
CA PHE A 854 -23.18 5.50 44.89
C PHE A 854 -24.54 5.07 44.33
N PRO A 855 -25.63 5.01 45.09
CA PRO A 855 -26.97 4.80 44.50
C PRO A 855 -27.40 5.88 43.49
N TRP A 856 -27.01 7.15 43.72
CA TRP A 856 -27.26 8.22 42.76
C TRP A 856 -26.41 8.09 41.53
N LEU A 857 -25.12 7.80 41.68
CA LEU A 857 -24.22 7.53 40.60
C LEU A 857 -24.74 6.41 39.69
N MET A 858 -25.17 5.29 40.27
CA MET A 858 -25.76 4.17 39.51
C MET A 858 -27.00 4.58 38.72
N ARG A 859 -27.89 5.38 39.28
CA ARG A 859 -29.08 5.92 38.58
C ARG A 859 -28.68 6.84 37.45
N ILE A 860 -27.72 7.73 37.67
CA ILE A 860 -27.20 8.66 36.68
C ILE A 860 -26.61 7.89 35.49
N LEU A 861 -25.70 6.95 35.73
CA LEU A 861 -25.07 6.16 34.69
C LEU A 861 -26.04 5.27 33.91
N LEU A 862 -27.03 4.67 34.60
CA LEU A 862 -28.07 3.90 33.93
C LEU A 862 -28.94 4.78 33.02
N SER A 863 -29.38 5.94 33.55
CA SER A 863 -30.17 6.90 32.78
C SER A 863 -29.38 7.46 31.58
N TYR A 864 -28.05 7.69 31.74
CA TYR A 864 -27.15 8.05 30.68
C TYR A 864 -27.11 6.99 29.58
N CYS A 865 -26.96 5.73 29.91
CA CYS A 865 -26.98 4.63 28.96
C CYS A 865 -28.32 4.54 28.20
N VAL A 866 -29.43 4.69 28.88
CA VAL A 866 -30.79 4.65 28.31
C VAL A 866 -30.99 5.82 27.34
N LEU A 867 -30.69 7.06 27.79
CA LEU A 867 -30.84 8.26 26.93
C LEU A 867 -29.93 8.19 25.71
N THR A 868 -28.67 7.79 25.89
CA THR A 868 -27.73 7.60 24.79
C THR A 868 -28.26 6.59 23.77
N GLN A 869 -28.85 5.47 24.23
CA GLN A 869 -29.44 4.46 23.33
C GLN A 869 -30.67 5.01 22.59
N LEU A 870 -31.50 5.79 23.21
CA LEU A 870 -32.69 6.42 22.59
C LEU A 870 -32.25 7.42 21.50
N ILE A 871 -31.31 8.32 21.83
CA ILE A 871 -30.79 9.31 20.88
C ILE A 871 -30.04 8.62 19.74
N LYS A 872 -29.27 7.56 20.03
CA LYS A 872 -28.61 6.72 19.01
C LYS A 872 -29.64 6.16 18.02
N ASN A 873 -30.73 5.57 18.52
CA ASN A 873 -31.78 5.01 17.67
C ASN A 873 -32.46 6.09 16.81
N TRP A 874 -32.71 7.26 17.39
CA TRP A 874 -33.23 8.42 16.64
C TRP A 874 -32.25 8.90 15.57
N TYR A 875 -30.95 9.05 15.91
CA TYR A 875 -29.90 9.48 15.00
C TYR A 875 -29.77 8.53 13.80
N ILE A 876 -29.77 7.22 14.05
CA ILE A 876 -29.70 6.18 13.02
C ILE A 876 -30.91 6.27 12.08
N ARG A 877 -32.11 6.50 12.60
CA ARG A 877 -33.32 6.66 11.77
C ARG A 877 -33.28 7.91 10.91
N LYS A 878 -32.75 9.01 11.45
CA LYS A 878 -32.73 10.31 10.75
C LYS A 878 -31.63 10.42 9.71
N PHE A 879 -30.44 9.91 9.98
CA PHE A 879 -29.25 10.09 9.15
C PHE A 879 -28.79 8.79 8.46
N SER A 880 -29.44 7.66 8.68
CA SER A 880 -29.14 6.33 8.11
C SER A 880 -27.70 5.82 8.36
N GLY A 881 -26.91 6.52 9.18
CA GLY A 881 -25.52 6.23 9.52
C GLY A 881 -25.33 6.19 11.04
N TRP A 882 -24.31 5.45 11.50
CA TRP A 882 -23.87 5.49 12.90
C TRP A 882 -22.33 5.51 12.98
N LEU A 883 -21.66 4.56 12.31
CA LEU A 883 -20.19 4.46 12.19
C LEU A 883 -19.75 4.62 10.74
#